data_d02158bbb77801364aa9674e7c1b4a7c
#
_entry.id   d02158bbb77801364aa9674e7c1b4a7c
#
_cell.length_a   1.000
_cell.length_b   1.000
_cell.length_c   1.000
_cell.angle_alpha   90.00
_cell.angle_beta   90.00
_cell.angle_gamma   90.00
#
_symmetry.space_group_name_H-M   'P 1'
#
loop_
_entity.id
_entity.type
_entity.pdbx_description
1 polymer ?
#
loop_
_entity_poly.entity_id
_entity_poly.type
_entity_poly.pdbx_seq_one_letter_code
_entity_poly.pdbx_strand_id
1 'polypeptide(L)'
;MTKLCLPLVLISLCLLGGTSPTLLAQTPEDINFLTDLPDFEHIKNLLPDYLNRIGIEFLDERQRTVAQISTATQVAGRKAYVRERMLSSLGGLPDRSPLNARVVGGFEREGYRIEKVIFESQPRFYVTGNLYVPTTGQPPYPGVLLPLGHERGGKSNADWQHVLVSLARRGFVVFTWDPLGQGERSQFYAADFETSELGETAYTTEHTMIGAQCLLAGDNLARYTIWDGMRALDYLVSRPEVDPNRIACTGNSGGGTHTAYLSVLDDRIKVGAPSCYVTSWRRLLESIGPQDAEQCLPPFLKDGLDHADFIYAFAPKPFLMLSAIRDFFSISGARESFQDASRIYALMGSPDKLQMSESDNTHGYRLPRRLAAYNWLSLWLKGREDRTPEQEVQLEPDSELNATESGQVSTSLGGETVFSLNLKRVEKSKSERETATPNRAEIERKVRQLTAFEQRSGELVVKPFGKVQAKGYTLEKMVYESVPGVIVPALLFVPDHGETAKPAVVYVNDKGKSAGWGPDGDVERLVNRGFIVLAIDPRGWGETRAVQNPDEDTETYRLFGDYPNAMRAFLIGKTLVGMRAEDISCGVDLLAARPEVNKQRIYGYGVGAGALMLLHEAVLDGRIRGAAFDHMLVSYHSVVTHRVHRDIYESVVPGVLKAYDLPDLVAALAPRPVWLVDAVDPLGMPVPLEETRKQYSSSIEAFKVARAETALHILTEKPEQHAQAF
;
A
#
# COMPACT_ATOMS: atom_id res chain seq x y z
N MET A 1 8.32 -1.97 -42.09
CA MET A 1 9.22 -3.10 -41.85
C MET A 1 10.54 -2.55 -41.39
N THR A 2 10.73 -2.42 -40.10
CA THR A 2 12.06 -2.27 -39.48
C THR A 2 11.87 -2.74 -38.01
N LYS A 3 12.43 -3.91 -37.77
CA LYS A 3 12.42 -4.53 -36.43
C LYS A 3 13.37 -3.75 -35.51
N LEU A 4 12.86 -3.08 -34.51
CA LEU A 4 13.67 -2.69 -33.35
C LEU A 4 13.71 -3.88 -32.38
N CYS A 5 14.85 -4.57 -32.39
CA CYS A 5 15.23 -5.49 -31.32
C CYS A 5 15.71 -4.65 -30.14
N LEU A 6 15.00 -4.69 -29.01
CA LEU A 6 15.58 -4.35 -27.71
C LEU A 6 16.59 -5.45 -27.34
N PRO A 7 17.79 -5.12 -26.89
CA PRO A 7 18.70 -6.13 -26.38
C PRO A 7 18.23 -6.58 -24.99
N LEU A 8 17.92 -7.87 -24.85
CA LEU A 8 18.00 -8.54 -23.56
C LEU A 8 19.45 -8.44 -23.08
N VAL A 9 19.70 -7.67 -22.06
CA VAL A 9 20.96 -7.72 -21.33
C VAL A 9 20.90 -8.96 -20.43
N LEU A 10 21.23 -10.13 -21.01
CA LEU A 10 21.74 -11.26 -20.25
C LEU A 10 23.15 -10.84 -19.81
N ILE A 11 23.32 -10.51 -18.54
CA ILE A 11 24.64 -10.45 -17.91
C ILE A 11 25.14 -11.91 -17.79
N SER A 12 25.72 -12.39 -18.86
CA SER A 12 26.51 -13.62 -18.87
C SER A 12 27.86 -13.28 -18.26
N LEU A 13 28.16 -13.75 -17.06
CA LEU A 13 29.49 -13.68 -16.49
C LEU A 13 30.46 -14.47 -17.38
N CYS A 14 31.10 -13.81 -18.32
CA CYS A 14 32.30 -14.33 -18.97
C CYS A 14 33.47 -14.29 -17.98
N LEU A 15 33.92 -15.45 -17.53
CA LEU A 15 35.22 -15.66 -16.93
C LEU A 15 36.30 -15.29 -17.96
N LEU A 16 36.72 -14.03 -17.98
CA LEU A 16 37.98 -13.60 -18.60
C LEU A 16 38.98 -13.39 -17.47
N GLY A 17 39.99 -14.26 -17.44
CA GLY A 17 41.18 -14.08 -16.63
C GLY A 17 41.85 -12.75 -17.01
N GLY A 18 41.64 -11.73 -16.18
CA GLY A 18 42.25 -10.43 -16.27
C GLY A 18 42.91 -10.08 -14.94
N THR A 19 44.17 -9.68 -15.00
CA THR A 19 45.04 -9.20 -13.94
C THR A 19 44.26 -8.48 -12.83
N SER A 20 44.40 -8.97 -11.59
CA SER A 20 43.86 -8.30 -10.39
C SER A 20 44.24 -6.82 -10.39
N PRO A 21 43.29 -5.90 -10.30
CA PRO A 21 43.62 -4.51 -10.04
C PRO A 21 44.32 -4.46 -8.68
N THR A 22 45.44 -3.80 -8.62
CA THR A 22 46.17 -3.47 -7.39
C THR A 22 45.20 -2.71 -6.49
N LEU A 23 44.61 -3.37 -5.49
CA LEU A 23 43.74 -2.74 -4.49
C LEU A 23 44.57 -1.65 -3.78
N LEU A 24 44.25 -0.37 -4.05
CA LEU A 24 44.63 0.72 -3.20
C LEU A 24 44.16 0.37 -1.78
N ALA A 25 45.01 0.57 -0.79
CA ALA A 25 44.67 0.33 0.61
C ALA A 25 43.49 1.25 0.97
N GLN A 26 42.30 0.62 1.10
CA GLN A 26 41.08 1.33 1.48
C GLN A 26 41.17 1.71 2.96
N THR A 27 40.69 2.91 3.32
CA THR A 27 40.63 3.35 4.71
C THR A 27 39.42 2.79 5.43
N PRO A 28 39.43 2.67 6.77
CA PRO A 28 38.22 2.30 7.53
C PRO A 28 37.04 3.23 7.30
N GLU A 29 37.29 4.49 6.90
CA GLU A 29 36.27 5.50 6.63
C GLU A 29 35.43 5.24 5.38
N ASP A 30 35.93 4.37 4.48
CA ASP A 30 35.25 4.01 3.23
C ASP A 30 34.36 2.79 3.40
N ILE A 31 33.32 2.93 4.22
CA ILE A 31 32.36 1.86 4.56
C ILE A 31 31.19 1.71 3.59
N ASN A 32 30.88 2.78 2.84
CA ASN A 32 29.99 2.76 1.68
C ASN A 32 30.87 2.60 0.44
N PHE A 33 30.92 1.39 -0.10
CA PHE A 33 31.95 1.01 -1.07
C PHE A 33 31.43 0.72 -2.47
N LEU A 34 30.11 0.86 -2.71
CA LEU A 34 29.49 0.57 -4.01
C LEU A 34 29.13 1.83 -4.79
N THR A 35 28.90 2.95 -4.12
CA THR A 35 28.30 4.17 -4.71
C THR A 35 29.10 4.73 -5.89
N ASP A 36 30.45 4.59 -5.87
CA ASP A 36 31.33 5.15 -6.89
C ASP A 36 31.83 4.10 -7.91
N LEU A 37 31.28 2.89 -7.88
CA LEU A 37 31.67 1.82 -8.80
C LEU A 37 30.76 1.79 -10.02
N PRO A 38 31.29 1.80 -11.25
CA PRO A 38 30.47 1.79 -12.48
C PRO A 38 29.48 0.64 -12.57
N ASP A 39 29.84 -0.55 -12.06
CA ASP A 39 28.96 -1.74 -12.05
C ASP A 39 27.74 -1.55 -11.15
N PHE A 40 27.70 -0.52 -10.30
CA PHE A 40 26.66 -0.27 -9.31
C PHE A 40 26.02 1.13 -9.45
N GLU A 41 26.17 1.78 -10.61
CA GLU A 41 25.60 3.11 -10.87
C GLU A 41 24.08 3.15 -10.58
N HIS A 42 23.36 2.07 -10.84
CA HIS A 42 21.91 1.97 -10.65
C HIS A 42 21.50 1.21 -9.38
N ILE A 43 22.41 1.01 -8.43
CA ILE A 43 22.12 0.19 -7.22
C ILE A 43 20.94 0.72 -6.41
N LYS A 44 20.72 2.04 -6.44
CA LYS A 44 19.60 2.70 -5.73
C LYS A 44 18.24 2.42 -6.35
N ASN A 45 18.20 1.93 -7.59
CA ASN A 45 16.98 1.48 -8.27
C ASN A 45 16.74 -0.03 -8.11
N LEU A 46 17.64 -0.75 -7.44
CA LEU A 46 17.60 -2.21 -7.35
C LEU A 46 16.25 -2.73 -6.85
N LEU A 47 15.72 -2.16 -5.77
CA LEU A 47 14.44 -2.61 -5.20
C LEU A 47 13.25 -2.29 -6.11
N PRO A 48 13.00 -1.04 -6.54
CA PRO A 48 11.89 -0.74 -7.44
C PRO A 48 11.98 -1.52 -8.76
N ASP A 49 13.17 -1.67 -9.37
CA ASP A 49 13.35 -2.43 -10.61
C ASP A 49 13.04 -3.92 -10.41
N TYR A 50 13.48 -4.50 -9.30
CA TYR A 50 13.15 -5.89 -8.93
C TYR A 50 11.64 -6.10 -8.79
N LEU A 51 10.95 -5.20 -8.07
CA LEU A 51 9.51 -5.27 -7.88
C LEU A 51 8.73 -5.06 -9.18
N ASN A 52 9.15 -4.08 -9.99
CA ASN A 52 8.54 -3.79 -11.29
C ASN A 52 8.69 -4.98 -12.24
N ARG A 53 9.86 -5.62 -12.29
CA ARG A 53 10.10 -6.83 -13.12
C ARG A 53 9.11 -7.94 -12.78
N ILE A 54 8.90 -8.25 -11.50
CA ILE A 54 7.93 -9.27 -11.07
C ILE A 54 6.50 -8.85 -11.46
N GLY A 55 6.15 -7.58 -11.24
CA GLY A 55 4.85 -7.05 -11.64
C GLY A 55 4.59 -7.17 -13.14
N ILE A 56 5.60 -6.89 -13.96
CA ILE A 56 5.54 -7.04 -15.43
C ILE A 56 5.39 -8.51 -15.82
N GLU A 57 6.10 -9.43 -15.16
CA GLU A 57 5.96 -10.88 -15.40
C GLU A 57 4.51 -11.36 -15.17
N PHE A 58 3.85 -10.88 -14.09
CA PHE A 58 2.44 -11.18 -13.83
C PHE A 58 1.50 -10.57 -14.90
N LEU A 59 1.78 -9.36 -15.37
CA LEU A 59 1.01 -8.74 -16.45
C LEU A 59 1.18 -9.49 -17.78
N ASP A 60 2.38 -9.98 -18.09
CA ASP A 60 2.63 -10.81 -19.27
C ASP A 60 1.89 -12.15 -19.18
N GLU A 61 1.83 -12.78 -18.01
CA GLU A 61 1.05 -14.00 -17.80
C GLU A 61 -0.46 -13.72 -17.92
N ARG A 62 -0.93 -12.61 -17.34
CA ARG A 62 -2.31 -12.14 -17.54
C ARG A 62 -2.61 -12.02 -19.05
N GLN A 63 -1.75 -11.36 -19.80
CA GLN A 63 -1.95 -11.15 -21.24
C GLN A 63 -2.06 -12.48 -21.99
N ARG A 64 -1.21 -13.46 -21.67
CA ARG A 64 -1.32 -14.82 -22.23
C ARG A 64 -2.64 -15.49 -21.88
N THR A 65 -3.06 -15.37 -20.64
CA THR A 65 -4.32 -15.96 -20.12
C THR A 65 -5.55 -15.34 -20.80
N VAL A 66 -5.64 -14.01 -20.84
CA VAL A 66 -6.81 -13.33 -21.42
C VAL A 66 -6.86 -13.45 -22.95
N ALA A 67 -5.72 -13.61 -23.64
CA ALA A 67 -5.67 -13.85 -25.08
C ALA A 67 -6.38 -15.16 -25.49
N GLN A 68 -6.49 -16.14 -24.58
CA GLN A 68 -7.16 -17.41 -24.83
C GLN A 68 -8.70 -17.33 -24.72
N ILE A 69 -9.24 -16.22 -24.19
CA ILE A 69 -10.68 -16.02 -24.10
C ILE A 69 -11.27 -15.86 -25.51
N SER A 70 -12.10 -16.81 -25.93
CA SER A 70 -12.68 -16.89 -27.27
C SER A 70 -14.19 -17.13 -27.30
N THR A 71 -14.82 -17.32 -26.11
CA THR A 71 -16.26 -17.60 -25.99
C THR A 71 -16.91 -16.71 -24.93
N ALA A 72 -18.20 -16.44 -25.05
CA ALA A 72 -18.99 -15.71 -24.07
C ALA A 72 -18.95 -16.37 -22.67
N THR A 73 -18.90 -17.70 -22.61
CA THR A 73 -18.78 -18.46 -21.35
C THR A 73 -17.46 -18.17 -20.66
N GLN A 74 -16.34 -18.08 -21.40
CA GLN A 74 -15.04 -17.73 -20.85
C GLN A 74 -15.00 -16.27 -20.38
N VAL A 75 -15.66 -15.36 -21.11
CA VAL A 75 -15.86 -13.96 -20.63
C VAL A 75 -16.62 -13.95 -19.30
N ALA A 76 -17.73 -14.70 -19.19
CA ALA A 76 -18.48 -14.78 -17.94
C ALA A 76 -17.63 -15.33 -16.78
N GLY A 77 -16.77 -16.32 -17.02
CA GLY A 77 -15.81 -16.85 -16.06
C GLY A 77 -14.80 -15.76 -15.61
N ARG A 78 -14.24 -15.00 -16.57
CA ARG A 78 -13.30 -13.89 -16.24
C ARG A 78 -13.99 -12.80 -15.42
N LYS A 79 -15.23 -12.41 -15.75
CA LYS A 79 -16.01 -11.44 -14.98
C LYS A 79 -16.20 -11.88 -13.53
N ALA A 80 -16.60 -13.14 -13.32
CA ALA A 80 -16.75 -13.70 -11.97
C ALA A 80 -15.43 -13.70 -11.20
N TYR A 81 -14.33 -14.08 -11.86
CA TYR A 81 -12.98 -14.06 -11.29
C TYR A 81 -12.57 -12.64 -10.86
N VAL A 82 -12.68 -11.64 -11.74
CA VAL A 82 -12.34 -10.25 -11.44
C VAL A 82 -13.12 -9.75 -10.23
N ARG A 83 -14.44 -9.98 -10.21
CA ARG A 83 -15.31 -9.58 -9.09
C ARG A 83 -14.90 -10.26 -7.79
N GLU A 84 -14.60 -11.55 -7.82
CA GLU A 84 -14.15 -12.33 -6.65
C GLU A 84 -12.83 -11.78 -6.10
N ARG A 85 -11.84 -11.54 -6.98
CA ARG A 85 -10.53 -11.02 -6.57
C ARG A 85 -10.65 -9.62 -5.97
N MET A 86 -11.42 -8.73 -6.59
CA MET A 86 -11.68 -7.40 -6.02
C MET A 86 -12.33 -7.50 -4.63
N LEU A 87 -13.37 -8.30 -4.46
CA LEU A 87 -14.01 -8.48 -3.15
C LEU A 87 -13.04 -9.06 -2.10
N SER A 88 -12.17 -9.98 -2.50
CA SER A 88 -11.12 -10.52 -1.64
C SER A 88 -10.14 -9.44 -1.20
N SER A 89 -9.65 -8.61 -2.13
CA SER A 89 -8.73 -7.49 -1.86
C SER A 89 -9.33 -6.43 -0.93
N LEU A 90 -10.66 -6.23 -1.01
CA LEU A 90 -11.38 -5.35 -0.08
C LEU A 90 -11.56 -5.95 1.33
N GLY A 91 -11.25 -7.22 1.53
CA GLY A 91 -11.58 -7.94 2.77
C GLY A 91 -13.08 -8.17 2.94
N GLY A 92 -13.82 -8.28 1.83
CA GLY A 92 -15.29 -8.36 1.75
C GLY A 92 -15.96 -6.99 1.90
N LEU A 93 -17.28 -6.94 1.87
CA LEU A 93 -18.08 -5.74 2.08
C LEU A 93 -18.75 -5.77 3.46
N PRO A 94 -19.08 -4.61 4.05
CA PRO A 94 -19.88 -4.53 5.26
C PRO A 94 -21.30 -5.10 5.04
N ASP A 95 -21.97 -5.45 6.14
CA ASP A 95 -23.38 -5.81 6.10
C ASP A 95 -24.24 -4.58 5.84
N ARG A 96 -25.36 -4.78 5.11
CA ARG A 96 -26.31 -3.71 4.88
C ARG A 96 -27.06 -3.38 6.18
N SER A 97 -27.08 -2.09 6.52
CA SER A 97 -27.84 -1.51 7.62
C SER A 97 -28.85 -0.48 7.08
N PRO A 98 -29.84 -0.03 7.86
CA PRO A 98 -30.68 1.09 7.46
C PRO A 98 -29.84 2.30 7.08
N LEU A 99 -30.21 2.97 5.97
CA LEU A 99 -29.52 4.20 5.51
C LEU A 99 -29.71 5.38 6.46
N ASN A 100 -30.82 5.40 7.21
CA ASN A 100 -31.23 6.54 8.03
C ASN A 100 -31.08 7.87 7.29
N ALA A 101 -31.33 7.86 5.97
CA ALA A 101 -31.16 8.99 5.09
C ALA A 101 -32.12 10.12 5.42
N ARG A 102 -31.60 11.35 5.48
CA ARG A 102 -32.40 12.54 5.76
C ARG A 102 -31.98 13.68 4.85
N VAL A 103 -32.96 14.42 4.34
CA VAL A 103 -32.75 15.70 3.68
C VAL A 103 -32.71 16.76 4.78
N VAL A 104 -31.59 17.45 4.90
CA VAL A 104 -31.33 18.43 5.99
C VAL A 104 -31.48 19.87 5.51
N GLY A 105 -31.74 20.09 4.22
CA GLY A 105 -31.95 21.39 3.61
C GLY A 105 -31.93 21.26 2.10
N GLY A 106 -32.14 22.37 1.42
CA GLY A 106 -32.11 22.44 -0.03
C GLY A 106 -32.58 23.77 -0.55
N PHE A 107 -32.41 23.99 -1.83
CA PHE A 107 -32.84 25.21 -2.53
C PHE A 107 -33.06 24.94 -4.02
N GLU A 108 -33.76 25.86 -4.69
CA GLU A 108 -34.03 25.75 -6.11
C GLU A 108 -33.21 26.77 -6.92
N ARG A 109 -32.91 26.37 -8.15
CA ARG A 109 -32.28 27.19 -9.19
C ARG A 109 -33.00 26.93 -10.51
N GLU A 110 -32.72 27.75 -11.51
CA GLU A 110 -33.32 27.58 -12.82
C GLU A 110 -33.02 26.21 -13.44
N GLY A 111 -34.07 25.41 -13.60
CA GLY A 111 -34.02 24.07 -14.21
C GLY A 111 -33.69 22.93 -13.27
N TYR A 112 -33.33 23.18 -12.01
CA TYR A 112 -33.04 22.11 -11.02
C TYR A 112 -33.25 22.59 -9.58
N ARG A 113 -33.32 21.63 -8.66
CA ARG A 113 -33.20 21.86 -7.21
C ARG A 113 -32.07 21.02 -6.63
N ILE A 114 -31.49 21.48 -5.54
CA ILE A 114 -30.47 20.77 -4.76
C ILE A 114 -31.06 20.37 -3.41
N GLU A 115 -30.89 19.13 -3.02
CA GLU A 115 -31.22 18.62 -1.68
C GLU A 115 -29.92 18.22 -0.97
N LYS A 116 -29.71 18.75 0.24
CA LYS A 116 -28.57 18.38 1.10
C LYS A 116 -28.93 17.14 1.89
N VAL A 117 -28.11 16.11 1.78
CA VAL A 117 -28.44 14.77 2.28
C VAL A 117 -27.37 14.28 3.23
N ILE A 118 -27.79 13.66 4.34
CA ILE A 118 -26.94 12.89 5.22
C ILE A 118 -27.52 11.47 5.29
N PHE A 119 -26.66 10.46 5.14
CA PHE A 119 -27.05 9.07 5.32
C PHE A 119 -25.95 8.29 6.07
N GLU A 120 -26.28 7.10 6.56
CA GLU A 120 -25.35 6.17 7.19
C GLU A 120 -25.00 5.06 6.20
N SER A 121 -23.73 4.97 5.82
CA SER A 121 -23.26 3.83 5.02
C SER A 121 -23.04 2.58 5.88
N GLN A 122 -22.63 2.76 7.12
CA GLN A 122 -22.63 1.81 8.21
C GLN A 122 -23.21 2.49 9.46
N PRO A 123 -23.61 1.79 10.53
CA PRO A 123 -24.18 2.41 11.71
C PRO A 123 -23.31 3.53 12.27
N ARG A 124 -23.83 4.75 12.29
CA ARG A 124 -23.16 5.99 12.73
C ARG A 124 -21.94 6.39 11.90
N PHE A 125 -21.71 5.80 10.73
CA PHE A 125 -20.68 6.22 9.78
C PHE A 125 -21.35 7.07 8.71
N TYR A 126 -21.30 8.38 8.94
CA TYR A 126 -22.08 9.37 8.19
C TYR A 126 -21.43 9.75 6.87
N VAL A 127 -22.27 9.89 5.86
CA VAL A 127 -21.91 10.38 4.52
C VAL A 127 -22.75 11.60 4.18
N THR A 128 -22.09 12.69 3.81
CA THR A 128 -22.71 13.94 3.37
C THR A 128 -22.75 13.98 1.85
N GLY A 129 -23.87 14.39 1.27
CA GLY A 129 -24.06 14.42 -0.17
C GLY A 129 -25.05 15.48 -0.62
N ASN A 130 -25.08 15.73 -1.94
CA ASN A 130 -26.03 16.60 -2.59
C ASN A 130 -26.74 15.86 -3.73
N LEU A 131 -28.06 15.91 -3.73
CA LEU A 131 -28.92 15.41 -4.78
C LEU A 131 -29.40 16.55 -5.66
N TYR A 132 -29.05 16.51 -6.93
CA TYR A 132 -29.49 17.46 -7.94
C TYR A 132 -30.67 16.86 -8.71
N VAL A 133 -31.85 17.49 -8.63
CA VAL A 133 -33.09 16.97 -9.24
C VAL A 133 -33.59 17.94 -10.28
N PRO A 134 -33.87 17.51 -11.52
CA PRO A 134 -34.49 18.35 -12.54
C PRO A 134 -35.84 18.90 -12.10
N THR A 135 -36.12 20.17 -12.41
CA THR A 135 -37.44 20.76 -12.23
C THR A 135 -38.20 20.86 -13.55
N THR A 136 -37.61 20.43 -14.64
CA THR A 136 -38.21 20.41 -15.99
C THR A 136 -38.31 18.99 -16.50
N GLY A 137 -39.30 18.68 -17.34
CA GLY A 137 -39.56 17.33 -17.85
C GLY A 137 -40.52 16.53 -16.95
N GLN A 138 -40.53 15.21 -17.10
CA GLN A 138 -41.45 14.35 -16.37
C GLN A 138 -40.67 13.20 -15.71
N PRO A 139 -40.79 12.97 -14.39
CA PRO A 139 -40.23 11.81 -13.72
C PRO A 139 -40.96 10.51 -14.16
N PRO A 140 -40.32 9.30 -13.98
CA PRO A 140 -39.01 9.12 -13.38
C PRO A 140 -37.88 9.40 -14.38
N TYR A 141 -36.84 10.10 -13.88
CA TYR A 141 -35.63 10.45 -14.65
C TYR A 141 -34.58 9.34 -14.56
N PRO A 142 -33.66 9.25 -15.52
CA PRO A 142 -32.43 8.48 -15.32
C PRO A 142 -31.60 9.03 -14.15
N GLY A 143 -30.99 8.14 -13.38
CA GLY A 143 -30.11 8.49 -12.28
C GLY A 143 -28.62 8.45 -12.66
N VAL A 144 -27.84 9.36 -12.14
CA VAL A 144 -26.38 9.41 -12.29
C VAL A 144 -25.76 9.43 -10.90
N LEU A 145 -24.91 8.45 -10.62
CA LEU A 145 -24.03 8.44 -9.47
C LEU A 145 -22.71 9.12 -9.88
N LEU A 146 -22.30 10.16 -9.16
CA LEU A 146 -21.11 10.95 -9.49
C LEU A 146 -20.13 10.95 -8.31
N PRO A 147 -19.27 9.90 -8.18
CA PRO A 147 -18.16 9.93 -7.25
C PRO A 147 -17.14 11.00 -7.65
N LEU A 148 -16.48 11.60 -6.65
CA LEU A 148 -15.59 12.73 -6.83
C LEU A 148 -14.12 12.29 -6.85
N GLY A 149 -13.29 13.06 -7.55
CA GLY A 149 -11.84 12.96 -7.46
C GLY A 149 -11.28 13.62 -6.21
N HIS A 150 -9.96 13.56 -6.06
CA HIS A 150 -9.28 14.07 -4.88
C HIS A 150 -9.19 15.61 -4.92
N GLU A 151 -10.06 16.24 -4.17
CA GLU A 151 -10.13 17.69 -4.04
C GLU A 151 -10.58 18.09 -2.63
N ARG A 152 -9.88 19.05 -2.00
CA ARG A 152 -10.14 19.46 -0.62
C ARG A 152 -11.61 19.86 -0.39
N GLY A 153 -12.19 20.61 -1.32
CA GLY A 153 -13.57 21.10 -1.23
C GLY A 153 -14.64 20.02 -1.39
N GLY A 154 -14.26 18.78 -1.74
CA GLY A 154 -15.24 17.70 -1.95
C GLY A 154 -16.34 18.12 -2.95
N LYS A 155 -17.61 17.89 -2.60
CA LYS A 155 -18.76 18.15 -3.46
C LYS A 155 -19.02 19.61 -3.80
N SER A 156 -18.41 20.54 -3.07
CA SER A 156 -18.58 21.98 -3.31
C SER A 156 -17.56 22.57 -4.30
N ASN A 157 -16.52 21.79 -4.69
CA ASN A 157 -15.54 22.23 -5.65
C ASN A 157 -16.19 22.63 -6.99
N ALA A 158 -15.72 23.74 -7.57
CA ALA A 158 -16.28 24.35 -8.78
C ALA A 158 -16.33 23.39 -9.99
N ASP A 159 -15.28 22.61 -10.22
CA ASP A 159 -15.19 21.69 -11.35
C ASP A 159 -16.33 20.64 -11.30
N TRP A 160 -16.70 20.20 -10.10
CA TRP A 160 -17.79 19.23 -9.91
C TRP A 160 -19.16 19.89 -10.07
N GLN A 161 -19.35 21.12 -9.59
CA GLN A 161 -20.62 21.83 -9.75
C GLN A 161 -21.00 22.01 -11.23
N HIS A 162 -20.03 22.28 -12.12
CA HIS A 162 -20.27 22.32 -13.57
C HIS A 162 -20.88 21.01 -14.09
N VAL A 163 -20.34 19.87 -13.71
CA VAL A 163 -20.83 18.56 -14.16
C VAL A 163 -22.22 18.26 -13.59
N LEU A 164 -22.40 18.49 -12.29
CA LEU A 164 -23.64 18.20 -11.55
C LEU A 164 -24.82 18.99 -12.10
N VAL A 165 -24.65 20.31 -12.21
CA VAL A 165 -25.68 21.20 -12.74
C VAL A 165 -25.98 20.91 -14.20
N SER A 166 -24.94 20.67 -15.01
CA SER A 166 -25.14 20.38 -16.44
C SER A 166 -25.90 19.08 -16.67
N LEU A 167 -25.67 18.06 -15.88
CA LEU A 167 -26.43 16.81 -15.94
C LEU A 167 -27.88 17.01 -15.47
N ALA A 168 -28.09 17.74 -14.36
CA ALA A 168 -29.43 18.00 -13.85
C ALA A 168 -30.28 18.80 -14.89
N ARG A 169 -29.74 19.86 -15.48
CA ARG A 169 -30.41 20.63 -16.54
C ARG A 169 -30.70 19.79 -17.79
N ARG A 170 -29.91 18.73 -18.03
CA ARG A 170 -30.17 17.74 -19.09
C ARG A 170 -31.20 16.68 -18.68
N GLY A 171 -31.83 16.78 -17.50
CA GLY A 171 -32.89 15.89 -17.04
C GLY A 171 -32.35 14.56 -16.54
N PHE A 172 -31.28 14.57 -15.78
CA PHE A 172 -30.79 13.45 -14.94
C PHE A 172 -30.94 13.83 -13.48
N VAL A 173 -31.36 12.91 -12.64
CA VAL A 173 -31.16 13.04 -11.19
C VAL A 173 -29.74 12.64 -10.87
N VAL A 174 -28.95 13.55 -10.28
CA VAL A 174 -27.53 13.31 -10.02
C VAL A 174 -27.28 13.30 -8.52
N PHE A 175 -26.65 12.26 -8.02
CA PHE A 175 -26.24 12.20 -6.63
C PHE A 175 -24.71 12.14 -6.52
N THR A 176 -24.18 13.03 -5.71
CA THR A 176 -22.76 13.10 -5.34
C THR A 176 -22.62 13.15 -3.83
N TRP A 177 -21.46 12.75 -3.32
CA TRP A 177 -21.15 12.77 -1.88
C TRP A 177 -19.68 13.13 -1.65
N ASP A 178 -19.36 13.58 -0.44
CA ASP A 178 -17.99 13.79 -0.03
C ASP A 178 -17.28 12.45 0.15
N PRO A 179 -16.18 12.17 -0.56
CA PRO A 179 -15.33 11.03 -0.28
C PRO A 179 -14.68 11.14 1.12
N LEU A 180 -14.15 10.05 1.62
CA LEU A 180 -13.35 10.06 2.84
C LEU A 180 -12.17 11.05 2.70
N GLY A 181 -11.87 11.79 3.75
CA GLY A 181 -10.78 12.76 3.79
C GLY A 181 -11.06 14.06 3.02
N GLN A 182 -12.27 14.28 2.50
CA GLN A 182 -12.59 15.41 1.64
C GLN A 182 -13.91 16.08 2.05
N GLY A 183 -14.06 17.37 1.71
CA GLY A 183 -15.26 18.14 2.02
C GLY A 183 -15.57 18.09 3.51
N GLU A 184 -16.79 17.68 3.84
CA GLU A 184 -17.26 17.57 5.22
C GLU A 184 -16.78 16.29 5.94
N ARG A 185 -15.94 15.45 5.32
CA ARG A 185 -15.60 14.11 5.83
C ARG A 185 -14.11 13.89 6.09
N SER A 186 -13.39 14.95 6.50
CA SER A 186 -12.02 14.78 7.00
C SER A 186 -12.01 13.81 8.18
N GLN A 187 -11.10 12.85 8.15
CA GLN A 187 -10.92 11.84 9.20
C GLN A 187 -9.98 12.34 10.32
N PHE A 188 -9.16 13.36 10.01
CA PHE A 188 -8.16 13.95 10.90
C PHE A 188 -8.40 15.45 11.11
N TYR A 189 -9.65 15.91 10.97
CA TYR A 189 -9.98 17.33 11.14
C TYR A 189 -9.58 17.83 12.54
N ALA A 190 -8.84 18.94 12.56
CA ALA A 190 -8.44 19.65 13.76
C ALA A 190 -9.14 21.02 13.79
N ALA A 191 -10.11 21.17 14.67
CA ALA A 191 -10.95 22.38 14.74
C ALA A 191 -10.14 23.65 15.04
N ASP A 192 -9.08 23.54 15.85
CA ASP A 192 -8.22 24.67 16.24
C ASP A 192 -7.43 25.25 15.04
N PHE A 193 -7.22 24.46 14.01
CA PHE A 193 -6.47 24.85 12.80
C PHE A 193 -7.33 24.98 11.55
N GLU A 194 -8.64 24.70 11.64
CA GLU A 194 -9.56 24.63 10.50
C GLU A 194 -9.02 23.75 9.33
N THR A 195 -8.17 22.78 9.64
CA THR A 195 -7.48 21.92 8.69
C THR A 195 -7.30 20.51 9.25
N SER A 196 -6.53 19.66 8.59
CA SER A 196 -6.18 18.32 9.06
C SER A 196 -4.96 18.34 10.00
N GLU A 197 -4.95 17.47 11.00
CA GLU A 197 -3.76 17.14 11.81
C GLU A 197 -2.55 16.69 10.95
N LEU A 198 -2.79 16.28 9.70
CA LEU A 198 -1.78 15.79 8.75
C LEU A 198 -1.26 16.89 7.79
N GLY A 199 -1.68 18.14 7.95
CA GLY A 199 -1.26 19.26 7.10
C GLY A 199 -2.22 19.60 5.96
N GLU A 200 -1.79 20.50 5.04
CA GLU A 200 -2.66 21.05 4.02
C GLU A 200 -3.03 20.10 2.87
N THR A 201 -2.19 19.09 2.59
CA THR A 201 -2.40 18.09 1.52
C THR A 201 -3.20 16.87 2.02
N ALA A 202 -4.15 17.10 2.91
CA ALA A 202 -4.72 16.07 3.76
C ALA A 202 -5.48 14.95 3.07
N TYR A 203 -6.12 15.16 1.92
CA TYR A 203 -7.05 14.17 1.33
C TYR A 203 -6.40 12.83 0.96
N THR A 204 -5.39 12.79 0.09
CA THR A 204 -4.67 11.54 -0.24
C THR A 204 -3.75 11.09 0.89
N THR A 205 -3.23 12.04 1.68
CA THR A 205 -2.46 11.79 2.89
C THR A 205 -3.32 11.09 3.94
N GLU A 206 -4.58 11.52 4.14
CA GLU A 206 -5.52 10.81 5.01
C GLU A 206 -5.78 9.38 4.53
N HIS A 207 -5.93 9.16 3.22
CA HIS A 207 -6.10 7.83 2.65
C HIS A 207 -4.90 6.92 2.94
N THR A 208 -3.71 7.43 2.76
CA THR A 208 -2.47 6.68 2.99
C THR A 208 -2.26 6.40 4.49
N MET A 209 -2.55 7.39 5.36
CA MET A 209 -2.48 7.20 6.80
C MET A 209 -3.40 6.07 7.28
N ILE A 210 -4.67 6.10 6.90
CA ILE A 210 -5.65 5.07 7.27
C ILE A 210 -5.34 3.73 6.57
N GLY A 211 -4.80 3.77 5.36
CA GLY A 211 -4.52 2.59 4.55
C GLY A 211 -3.62 1.57 5.23
N ALA A 212 -2.58 2.00 5.95
CA ALA A 212 -1.73 1.12 6.73
C ALA A 212 -2.52 0.36 7.81
N GLN A 213 -3.41 1.05 8.51
CA GLN A 213 -4.26 0.45 9.55
C GLN A 213 -5.25 -0.56 8.94
N CYS A 214 -5.85 -0.24 7.79
CA CYS A 214 -6.70 -1.16 7.04
C CYS A 214 -5.94 -2.43 6.66
N LEU A 215 -4.74 -2.29 6.09
CA LEU A 215 -3.91 -3.42 5.70
C LEU A 215 -3.55 -4.31 6.90
N LEU A 216 -3.13 -3.74 8.02
CA LEU A 216 -2.84 -4.49 9.24
C LEU A 216 -4.08 -5.24 9.77
N ALA A 217 -5.27 -4.62 9.68
CA ALA A 217 -6.55 -5.22 10.05
C ALA A 217 -7.04 -6.29 9.03
N GLY A 218 -6.37 -6.43 7.89
CA GLY A 218 -6.67 -7.40 6.83
C GLY A 218 -7.86 -7.01 5.97
N ASP A 219 -7.97 -5.73 5.65
CA ASP A 219 -8.82 -5.17 4.60
C ASP A 219 -8.10 -4.07 3.82
N ASN A 220 -8.82 -3.24 3.10
CA ASN A 220 -8.32 -2.17 2.27
C ASN A 220 -9.18 -0.92 2.45
N LEU A 221 -8.60 0.28 2.31
CA LEU A 221 -9.36 1.52 2.39
C LEU A 221 -10.51 1.58 1.37
N ALA A 222 -10.29 1.03 0.17
CA ALA A 222 -11.33 0.96 -0.86
C ALA A 222 -12.59 0.22 -0.41
N ARG A 223 -12.52 -0.64 0.62
CA ARG A 223 -13.70 -1.26 1.25
C ARG A 223 -14.71 -0.21 1.70
N TYR A 224 -14.23 0.86 2.32
CA TYR A 224 -15.08 1.92 2.89
C TYR A 224 -15.57 2.86 1.81
N THR A 225 -14.70 3.29 0.90
CA THR A 225 -15.05 4.25 -0.17
C THR A 225 -16.01 3.62 -1.20
N ILE A 226 -15.81 2.36 -1.55
CA ILE A 226 -16.73 1.61 -2.44
C ILE A 226 -18.05 1.33 -1.75
N TRP A 227 -18.02 0.98 -0.46
CA TRP A 227 -19.25 0.76 0.30
C TRP A 227 -20.09 2.03 0.38
N ASP A 228 -19.48 3.18 0.65
CA ASP A 228 -20.15 4.48 0.60
C ASP A 228 -20.84 4.71 -0.75
N GLY A 229 -20.17 4.41 -1.87
CA GLY A 229 -20.72 4.49 -3.22
C GLY A 229 -21.89 3.55 -3.44
N MET A 230 -21.83 2.30 -2.97
CA MET A 230 -22.97 1.37 -3.04
C MET A 230 -24.17 1.82 -2.21
N ARG A 231 -23.93 2.43 -1.04
CA ARG A 231 -24.98 2.98 -0.19
C ARG A 231 -25.54 4.28 -0.74
N ALA A 232 -24.71 5.09 -1.39
CA ALA A 232 -25.15 6.24 -2.16
C ALA A 232 -26.08 5.83 -3.32
N LEU A 233 -25.77 4.72 -3.99
CA LEU A 233 -26.65 4.14 -4.99
C LEU A 233 -27.96 3.62 -4.39
N ASP A 234 -27.94 3.01 -3.20
CA ASP A 234 -29.16 2.61 -2.49
C ASP A 234 -30.07 3.83 -2.24
N TYR A 235 -29.49 4.97 -1.82
CA TYR A 235 -30.23 6.21 -1.64
C TYR A 235 -30.81 6.71 -2.98
N LEU A 236 -29.97 6.79 -4.03
CA LEU A 236 -30.39 7.30 -5.34
C LEU A 236 -31.57 6.51 -5.92
N VAL A 237 -31.52 5.16 -5.86
CA VAL A 237 -32.60 4.31 -6.40
C VAL A 237 -33.85 4.26 -5.50
N SER A 238 -33.76 4.73 -4.27
CA SER A 238 -34.92 4.86 -3.38
C SER A 238 -35.79 6.09 -3.68
N ARG A 239 -35.29 7.00 -4.50
CA ARG A 239 -35.98 8.24 -4.83
C ARG A 239 -37.10 8.00 -5.85
N PRO A 240 -38.31 8.51 -5.60
CA PRO A 240 -39.44 8.32 -6.52
C PRO A 240 -39.24 9.02 -7.87
N GLU A 241 -38.36 10.03 -7.93
CA GLU A 241 -38.00 10.73 -9.16
C GLU A 241 -37.06 9.94 -10.07
N VAL A 242 -36.46 8.83 -9.58
CA VAL A 242 -35.40 8.09 -10.27
C VAL A 242 -35.95 6.79 -10.86
N ASP A 243 -35.62 6.51 -12.11
CA ASP A 243 -35.84 5.19 -12.72
C ASP A 243 -34.67 4.25 -12.33
N PRO A 244 -34.88 3.24 -11.48
CA PRO A 244 -33.84 2.35 -11.02
C PRO A 244 -33.24 1.47 -12.13
N ASN A 245 -33.88 1.38 -13.30
CA ASN A 245 -33.36 0.63 -14.44
C ASN A 245 -32.49 1.47 -15.37
N ARG A 246 -32.39 2.78 -15.15
CA ARG A 246 -31.62 3.75 -15.96
C ARG A 246 -30.60 4.50 -15.12
N ILE A 247 -29.61 3.73 -14.58
CA ILE A 247 -28.57 4.27 -13.69
C ILE A 247 -27.21 4.29 -14.41
N ALA A 248 -26.51 5.40 -14.34
CA ALA A 248 -25.13 5.54 -14.77
C ALA A 248 -24.20 5.89 -13.60
N CYS A 249 -22.90 5.67 -13.81
CA CYS A 249 -21.84 6.16 -12.93
C CYS A 249 -20.77 6.84 -13.77
N THR A 250 -20.35 8.04 -13.34
CA THR A 250 -19.26 8.80 -13.97
C THR A 250 -18.56 9.67 -12.93
N GLY A 251 -17.25 9.79 -13.04
CA GLY A 251 -16.41 10.62 -12.18
C GLY A 251 -14.99 10.71 -12.75
N ASN A 252 -14.19 11.62 -12.23
CA ASN A 252 -12.82 11.85 -12.71
C ASN A 252 -11.80 11.53 -11.62
N SER A 253 -10.61 11.06 -12.01
CA SER A 253 -9.50 10.76 -11.08
C SER A 253 -9.94 9.71 -10.03
N GLY A 254 -9.86 9.98 -8.72
CA GLY A 254 -10.44 9.12 -7.68
C GLY A 254 -11.91 8.78 -7.95
N GLY A 255 -12.71 9.73 -8.47
CA GLY A 255 -14.07 9.46 -8.93
C GLY A 255 -14.12 8.52 -10.15
N GLY A 256 -13.12 8.56 -11.02
CA GLY A 256 -12.91 7.58 -12.10
C GLY A 256 -12.60 6.19 -11.56
N THR A 257 -11.77 6.10 -10.51
CA THR A 257 -11.50 4.87 -9.75
C THR A 257 -12.78 4.26 -9.21
N HIS A 258 -13.55 5.05 -8.45
CA HIS A 258 -14.83 4.59 -7.91
C HIS A 258 -15.83 4.21 -9.00
N THR A 259 -15.87 4.95 -10.12
CA THR A 259 -16.70 4.59 -11.28
C THR A 259 -16.33 3.22 -11.85
N ALA A 260 -15.03 2.94 -12.01
CA ALA A 260 -14.56 1.65 -12.48
C ALA A 260 -14.89 0.52 -11.48
N TYR A 261 -14.62 0.72 -10.21
CA TYR A 261 -14.84 -0.30 -9.17
C TYR A 261 -16.33 -0.58 -8.96
N LEU A 262 -17.16 0.46 -8.84
CA LEU A 262 -18.61 0.31 -8.70
C LEU A 262 -19.25 -0.33 -9.93
N SER A 263 -18.74 -0.07 -11.14
CA SER A 263 -19.19 -0.73 -12.36
C SER A 263 -18.98 -2.24 -12.33
N VAL A 264 -17.90 -2.71 -11.70
CA VAL A 264 -17.64 -4.15 -11.49
C VAL A 264 -18.53 -4.74 -10.39
N LEU A 265 -18.70 -3.99 -9.29
CA LEU A 265 -19.23 -4.54 -8.04
C LEU A 265 -20.73 -4.36 -7.86
N ASP A 266 -21.40 -3.46 -8.62
CA ASP A 266 -22.84 -3.21 -8.50
C ASP A 266 -23.57 -3.29 -9.85
N ASP A 267 -24.34 -4.35 -10.03
CA ASP A 267 -25.04 -4.63 -11.29
C ASP A 267 -26.18 -3.65 -11.64
N ARG A 268 -26.58 -2.80 -10.70
CA ARG A 268 -27.60 -1.76 -10.93
C ARG A 268 -27.08 -0.65 -11.84
N ILE A 269 -25.76 -0.45 -11.91
CA ILE A 269 -25.13 0.46 -12.86
C ILE A 269 -25.26 -0.12 -14.27
N LYS A 270 -25.85 0.64 -15.18
CA LYS A 270 -26.11 0.23 -16.56
C LYS A 270 -25.16 0.88 -17.56
N VAL A 271 -24.59 2.05 -17.22
CA VAL A 271 -23.65 2.80 -18.07
C VAL A 271 -22.50 3.28 -17.20
N GLY A 272 -21.26 3.02 -17.62
CA GLY A 272 -20.05 3.50 -16.96
C GLY A 272 -19.28 4.50 -17.82
N ALA A 273 -18.79 5.59 -17.21
CA ALA A 273 -17.96 6.58 -17.92
C ALA A 273 -16.87 7.16 -17.00
N PRO A 274 -15.83 6.37 -16.62
CA PRO A 274 -14.71 6.88 -15.84
C PRO A 274 -13.85 7.85 -16.65
N SER A 275 -13.43 8.95 -16.02
CA SER A 275 -12.55 9.97 -16.59
C SER A 275 -11.19 9.97 -15.88
N CYS A 276 -10.09 10.04 -16.64
CA CYS A 276 -8.72 10.21 -16.16
C CYS A 276 -8.33 9.23 -15.03
N TYR A 277 -8.57 7.95 -15.25
CA TYR A 277 -8.15 6.87 -14.33
C TYR A 277 -7.70 5.62 -15.07
N VAL A 278 -8.53 5.09 -16.00
CA VAL A 278 -8.20 3.82 -16.66
C VAL A 278 -6.97 3.99 -17.55
N THR A 279 -5.91 3.28 -17.21
CA THR A 279 -4.64 3.17 -17.93
C THR A 279 -4.20 1.72 -17.96
N SER A 280 -2.90 1.38 -17.79
CA SER A 280 -2.41 0.02 -17.53
C SER A 280 -1.40 0.02 -16.40
N TRP A 281 -1.37 -1.04 -15.60
CA TRP A 281 -0.37 -1.18 -14.55
C TRP A 281 1.06 -1.23 -15.08
N ARG A 282 1.27 -1.75 -16.28
CA ARG A 282 2.59 -1.67 -16.92
C ARG A 282 3.08 -0.22 -17.00
N ARG A 283 2.22 0.68 -17.50
CA ARG A 283 2.59 2.11 -17.62
C ARG A 283 2.68 2.81 -16.28
N LEU A 284 1.90 2.40 -15.30
CA LEU A 284 2.02 2.92 -13.95
C LEU A 284 3.36 2.53 -13.31
N LEU A 285 3.77 1.27 -13.41
CA LEU A 285 5.07 0.81 -12.89
C LEU A 285 6.25 1.51 -13.57
N GLU A 286 6.11 1.87 -14.86
CA GLU A 286 7.12 2.57 -15.66
C GLU A 286 7.12 4.11 -15.44
N SER A 287 6.18 4.66 -14.67
CA SER A 287 6.03 6.12 -14.49
C SER A 287 5.78 6.49 -13.01
N ILE A 288 4.53 6.84 -12.66
CA ILE A 288 4.17 7.36 -11.35
C ILE A 288 4.10 6.30 -10.24
N GLY A 289 4.12 5.03 -10.58
CA GLY A 289 4.00 3.93 -9.63
C GLY A 289 2.60 3.80 -9.00
N PRO A 290 2.50 3.15 -7.82
CA PRO A 290 1.27 3.03 -7.07
C PRO A 290 0.76 4.39 -6.59
N GLN A 291 -0.55 4.61 -6.70
CA GLN A 291 -1.24 5.78 -6.16
C GLN A 291 -1.56 5.57 -4.67
N ASP A 292 -2.48 6.37 -4.11
CA ASP A 292 -2.90 6.25 -2.73
C ASP A 292 -3.59 4.92 -2.38
N ALA A 293 -3.83 4.69 -1.09
CA ALA A 293 -4.27 3.41 -0.57
C ALA A 293 -5.64 2.94 -1.08
N GLU A 294 -6.54 3.85 -1.49
CA GLU A 294 -7.85 3.45 -2.04
C GLU A 294 -7.77 2.95 -3.49
N GLN A 295 -6.73 3.35 -4.23
CA GLN A 295 -6.55 3.02 -5.63
C GLN A 295 -5.71 1.76 -5.85
N CYS A 296 -5.12 1.23 -4.79
CA CYS A 296 -4.31 0.02 -4.80
C CYS A 296 -5.02 -1.12 -4.09
N LEU A 297 -5.23 -2.24 -4.79
CA LEU A 297 -5.94 -3.43 -4.31
C LEU A 297 -4.99 -4.64 -4.20
N PRO A 298 -4.16 -4.76 -3.14
CA PRO A 298 -3.31 -5.94 -2.97
C PRO A 298 -4.10 -7.25 -2.91
N PRO A 299 -3.65 -8.34 -3.56
CA PRO A 299 -2.47 -8.51 -4.42
C PRO A 299 -2.79 -8.48 -5.94
N PHE A 300 -3.32 -7.37 -6.46
CA PHE A 300 -3.94 -7.19 -7.77
C PHE A 300 -3.13 -7.75 -8.95
N LEU A 301 -1.81 -7.46 -8.99
CA LEU A 301 -0.94 -7.93 -10.08
C LEU A 301 -0.70 -9.45 -10.00
N LYS A 302 -0.47 -9.96 -8.78
CA LYS A 302 -0.32 -11.41 -8.55
C LYS A 302 -1.58 -12.18 -8.96
N ASP A 303 -2.75 -11.58 -8.75
CA ASP A 303 -4.04 -12.16 -9.16
C ASP A 303 -4.25 -12.05 -10.70
N GLY A 304 -3.26 -11.57 -11.45
CA GLY A 304 -3.32 -11.42 -12.89
C GLY A 304 -4.43 -10.46 -13.34
N LEU A 305 -4.54 -9.31 -12.66
CA LEU A 305 -5.50 -8.25 -12.99
C LEU A 305 -4.79 -7.00 -13.50
N ASP A 306 -5.47 -6.27 -14.39
CA ASP A 306 -5.07 -4.96 -14.89
C ASP A 306 -6.31 -4.08 -15.06
N HIS A 307 -6.16 -2.80 -15.35
CA HIS A 307 -7.27 -1.86 -15.53
C HIS A 307 -8.26 -2.30 -16.61
N ALA A 308 -7.81 -2.97 -17.68
CA ALA A 308 -8.70 -3.54 -18.68
C ALA A 308 -9.72 -4.54 -18.11
N ASP A 309 -9.40 -5.21 -16.99
CA ASP A 309 -10.30 -6.17 -16.36
C ASP A 309 -11.55 -5.52 -15.75
N PHE A 310 -11.50 -4.25 -15.35
CA PHE A 310 -12.69 -3.52 -14.94
C PHE A 310 -13.68 -3.38 -16.10
N ILE A 311 -13.17 -3.14 -17.31
CA ILE A 311 -13.97 -3.04 -18.53
C ILE A 311 -14.52 -4.41 -18.91
N TYR A 312 -13.70 -5.46 -18.82
CA TYR A 312 -14.15 -6.85 -19.06
C TYR A 312 -15.30 -7.24 -18.13
N ALA A 313 -15.18 -6.93 -16.84
CA ALA A 313 -16.18 -7.27 -15.84
C ALA A 313 -17.50 -6.52 -16.09
N PHE A 314 -17.49 -5.36 -16.72
CA PHE A 314 -18.68 -4.58 -17.05
C PHE A 314 -19.33 -5.00 -18.39
N ALA A 315 -18.59 -5.61 -19.30
CA ALA A 315 -19.11 -6.03 -20.62
C ALA A 315 -20.34 -6.93 -20.47
N PRO A 316 -21.35 -6.84 -21.36
CA PRO A 316 -21.46 -5.98 -22.54
C PRO A 316 -22.25 -4.68 -22.28
N LYS A 317 -22.25 -4.14 -21.06
CA LYS A 317 -22.91 -2.85 -20.75
C LYS A 317 -22.11 -1.70 -21.35
N PRO A 318 -22.77 -0.57 -21.72
CA PRO A 318 -22.09 0.59 -22.30
C PRO A 318 -21.02 1.18 -21.39
N PHE A 319 -19.79 1.30 -21.91
CA PHE A 319 -18.64 1.83 -21.19
C PHE A 319 -17.88 2.86 -22.05
N LEU A 320 -17.65 4.05 -21.51
CA LEU A 320 -16.90 5.11 -22.18
C LEU A 320 -15.65 5.45 -21.39
N MET A 321 -14.48 5.24 -21.96
CA MET A 321 -13.22 5.73 -21.41
C MET A 321 -13.02 7.20 -21.77
N LEU A 322 -12.86 8.06 -20.79
CA LEU A 322 -12.60 9.49 -20.96
C LEU A 322 -11.16 9.79 -20.54
N SER A 323 -10.30 10.09 -21.52
CA SER A 323 -8.86 10.22 -21.27
C SER A 323 -8.31 11.58 -21.69
N ALA A 324 -7.36 12.10 -20.91
CA ALA A 324 -6.56 13.26 -21.26
C ALA A 324 -5.23 12.79 -21.90
N ILE A 325 -4.80 13.46 -22.98
CA ILE A 325 -3.54 13.08 -23.64
C ILE A 325 -2.32 13.49 -22.81
N ARG A 326 -2.41 14.61 -22.09
CA ARG A 326 -1.34 15.15 -21.23
C ARG A 326 -1.61 14.88 -19.74
N ASP A 327 -2.11 13.68 -19.44
CA ASP A 327 -2.36 13.20 -18.08
C ASP A 327 -1.09 12.55 -17.50
N PHE A 328 -0.96 12.53 -16.17
CA PHE A 328 0.00 11.68 -15.49
C PHE A 328 -0.41 10.18 -15.53
N PHE A 329 -1.72 9.89 -15.68
CA PHE A 329 -2.17 8.55 -16.10
C PHE A 329 -1.91 8.36 -17.59
N SER A 330 -0.93 7.54 -17.91
CA SER A 330 -0.43 7.36 -19.28
C SER A 330 -1.54 7.11 -20.30
N ILE A 331 -1.65 8.00 -21.31
CA ILE A 331 -2.56 7.80 -22.45
C ILE A 331 -2.23 6.52 -23.25
N SER A 332 -0.96 6.13 -23.31
CA SER A 332 -0.55 4.88 -23.96
C SER A 332 -1.15 3.68 -23.24
N GLY A 333 -1.14 3.66 -21.91
CA GLY A 333 -1.79 2.62 -21.12
C GLY A 333 -3.32 2.61 -21.27
N ALA A 334 -3.93 3.80 -21.37
CA ALA A 334 -5.37 3.89 -21.64
C ALA A 334 -5.73 3.27 -23.00
N ARG A 335 -4.96 3.57 -24.04
CA ARG A 335 -5.14 2.98 -25.39
C ARG A 335 -4.91 1.47 -25.39
N GLU A 336 -3.89 0.98 -24.67
CA GLU A 336 -3.62 -0.46 -24.48
C GLU A 336 -4.83 -1.16 -23.85
N SER A 337 -5.36 -0.62 -22.75
CA SER A 337 -6.53 -1.17 -22.05
C SER A 337 -7.81 -1.11 -22.90
N PHE A 338 -8.00 -0.05 -23.67
CA PHE A 338 -9.12 0.08 -24.61
C PHE A 338 -9.04 -0.98 -25.72
N GLN A 339 -7.86 -1.15 -26.33
CA GLN A 339 -7.64 -2.15 -27.37
C GLN A 339 -7.87 -3.57 -26.86
N ASP A 340 -7.38 -3.88 -25.68
CA ASP A 340 -7.55 -5.17 -25.04
C ASP A 340 -9.03 -5.45 -24.74
N ALA A 341 -9.76 -4.48 -24.19
CA ALA A 341 -11.19 -4.60 -23.89
C ALA A 341 -12.08 -4.65 -25.14
N SER A 342 -11.68 -3.98 -26.23
CA SER A 342 -12.45 -3.96 -27.50
C SER A 342 -12.65 -5.35 -28.05
N ARG A 343 -11.67 -6.24 -27.90
CA ARG A 343 -11.77 -7.65 -28.31
C ARG A 343 -12.89 -8.38 -27.55
N ILE A 344 -13.03 -8.12 -26.25
CA ILE A 344 -14.07 -8.73 -25.42
C ILE A 344 -15.46 -8.23 -25.81
N TYR A 345 -15.62 -6.93 -26.06
CA TYR A 345 -16.89 -6.35 -26.50
C TYR A 345 -17.30 -6.87 -27.89
N ALA A 346 -16.33 -7.04 -28.81
CA ALA A 346 -16.59 -7.67 -30.10
C ALA A 346 -17.01 -9.13 -29.95
N LEU A 347 -16.36 -9.90 -29.07
CA LEU A 347 -16.72 -11.29 -28.78
C LEU A 347 -18.12 -11.42 -28.19
N MET A 348 -18.55 -10.41 -27.41
CA MET A 348 -19.90 -10.34 -26.83
C MET A 348 -20.96 -9.75 -27.79
N GLY A 349 -20.59 -9.50 -29.07
CA GLY A 349 -21.49 -8.94 -30.07
C GLY A 349 -21.98 -7.50 -29.81
N SER A 350 -21.18 -6.72 -29.05
CA SER A 350 -21.57 -5.38 -28.62
C SER A 350 -20.41 -4.37 -28.75
N PRO A 351 -19.72 -4.29 -29.91
CA PRO A 351 -18.55 -3.44 -30.08
C PRO A 351 -18.89 -1.93 -29.99
N ASP A 352 -20.11 -1.57 -30.32
CA ASP A 352 -20.66 -0.21 -30.22
C ASP A 352 -20.83 0.30 -28.78
N LYS A 353 -20.83 -0.61 -27.81
CA LYS A 353 -21.00 -0.29 -26.38
C LYS A 353 -19.70 -0.01 -25.64
N LEU A 354 -18.56 -0.06 -26.31
CA LEU A 354 -17.29 0.39 -25.79
C LEU A 354 -16.73 1.51 -26.67
N GLN A 355 -16.49 2.68 -26.07
CA GLN A 355 -15.87 3.81 -26.75
C GLN A 355 -14.78 4.45 -25.89
N MET A 356 -13.87 5.15 -26.53
CA MET A 356 -12.86 5.99 -25.91
C MET A 356 -12.94 7.42 -26.49
N SER A 357 -12.94 8.41 -25.63
CA SER A 357 -12.86 9.83 -25.99
C SER A 357 -11.57 10.42 -25.42
N GLU A 358 -10.70 10.86 -26.31
CA GLU A 358 -9.45 11.52 -25.96
C GLU A 358 -9.56 13.03 -26.12
N SER A 359 -8.90 13.79 -25.27
CA SER A 359 -8.81 15.23 -25.42
C SER A 359 -7.40 15.73 -25.11
N ASP A 360 -6.90 16.66 -25.95
CA ASP A 360 -5.55 17.24 -25.80
C ASP A 360 -5.54 18.32 -24.72
N ASN A 361 -5.60 17.87 -23.47
CA ASN A 361 -5.45 18.72 -22.29
C ASN A 361 -4.89 17.88 -21.12
N THR A 362 -4.76 18.51 -19.95
CA THR A 362 -4.22 17.91 -18.73
C THR A 362 -5.31 17.17 -17.94
N HIS A 363 -4.90 16.56 -16.83
CA HIS A 363 -5.76 15.90 -15.86
C HIS A 363 -6.96 16.77 -15.43
N GLY A 364 -8.09 16.16 -15.13
CA GLY A 364 -9.33 16.80 -14.64
C GLY A 364 -10.55 16.54 -15.54
N TYR A 365 -11.74 16.77 -15.06
CA TYR A 365 -12.99 16.57 -15.81
C TYR A 365 -13.29 17.79 -16.70
N ARG A 366 -12.39 18.07 -17.66
CA ARG A 366 -12.43 19.25 -18.54
C ARG A 366 -13.56 19.14 -19.56
N LEU A 367 -13.99 20.29 -20.10
CA LEU A 367 -15.18 20.44 -20.94
C LEU A 367 -15.31 19.39 -22.08
N PRO A 368 -14.28 19.06 -22.89
CA PRO A 368 -14.45 18.06 -23.95
C PRO A 368 -14.86 16.69 -23.42
N ARG A 369 -14.31 16.26 -22.28
CA ARG A 369 -14.67 14.97 -21.65
C ARG A 369 -16.06 15.04 -21.03
N ARG A 370 -16.45 16.18 -20.43
CA ARG A 370 -17.81 16.37 -19.91
C ARG A 370 -18.86 16.25 -21.03
N LEU A 371 -18.65 16.92 -22.16
CA LEU A 371 -19.55 16.84 -23.31
C LEU A 371 -19.66 15.41 -23.87
N ALA A 372 -18.55 14.67 -23.96
CA ALA A 372 -18.57 13.28 -24.37
C ALA A 372 -19.37 12.40 -23.38
N ALA A 373 -19.20 12.63 -22.07
CA ALA A 373 -19.97 11.93 -21.04
C ALA A 373 -21.48 12.25 -21.16
N TYR A 374 -21.87 13.52 -21.29
CA TYR A 374 -23.27 13.89 -21.42
C TYR A 374 -23.96 13.25 -22.63
N ASN A 375 -23.27 13.24 -23.77
CA ASN A 375 -23.77 12.57 -24.97
C ASN A 375 -23.91 11.05 -24.75
N TRP A 376 -22.89 10.40 -24.18
CA TRP A 376 -22.89 8.95 -23.93
C TRP A 376 -24.02 8.54 -22.98
N LEU A 377 -24.18 9.25 -21.86
CA LEU A 377 -25.24 9.00 -20.89
C LEU A 377 -26.63 9.21 -21.49
N SER A 378 -26.80 10.27 -22.31
CA SER A 378 -28.07 10.54 -22.98
C SER A 378 -28.41 9.47 -24.03
N LEU A 379 -27.43 9.05 -24.81
CA LEU A 379 -27.60 7.99 -25.81
C LEU A 379 -28.11 6.68 -25.15
N TRP A 380 -27.45 6.23 -24.11
CA TRP A 380 -27.75 4.90 -23.54
C TRP A 380 -28.89 4.90 -22.50
N LEU A 381 -29.15 6.02 -21.83
CA LEU A 381 -30.23 6.08 -20.82
C LEU A 381 -31.52 6.74 -21.34
N LYS A 382 -31.44 7.54 -22.40
CA LYS A 382 -32.60 8.24 -22.99
C LYS A 382 -32.86 7.86 -24.44
N GLY A 383 -31.99 7.05 -25.07
CA GLY A 383 -32.12 6.61 -26.45
C GLY A 383 -31.89 7.73 -27.50
N ARG A 384 -31.22 8.82 -27.12
CA ARG A 384 -30.94 9.95 -28.02
C ARG A 384 -29.61 10.61 -27.70
N GLU A 385 -28.92 11.07 -28.74
CA GLU A 385 -27.73 11.90 -28.57
C GLU A 385 -28.07 13.26 -27.94
N ASP A 386 -27.14 13.81 -27.19
CA ASP A 386 -27.19 15.17 -26.64
C ASP A 386 -25.87 15.88 -26.96
N ARG A 387 -25.89 16.70 -27.97
CA ARG A 387 -24.76 17.55 -28.41
C ARG A 387 -24.91 19.00 -27.97
N THR A 388 -25.84 19.28 -27.04
CA THR A 388 -26.08 20.63 -26.51
C THR A 388 -24.83 21.15 -25.82
N PRO A 389 -24.36 22.36 -26.12
CA PRO A 389 -23.26 22.98 -25.40
C PRO A 389 -23.53 23.06 -23.89
N GLU A 390 -22.49 23.06 -23.10
CA GLU A 390 -22.59 23.32 -21.66
C GLU A 390 -22.98 24.82 -21.46
N GLN A 391 -23.99 25.03 -20.66
CA GLN A 391 -24.41 26.39 -20.28
C GLN A 391 -23.56 26.88 -19.12
N GLU A 392 -23.50 28.21 -18.97
CA GLU A 392 -22.87 28.82 -17.80
C GLU A 392 -23.56 28.35 -16.52
N VAL A 393 -22.73 28.03 -15.52
CA VAL A 393 -23.17 27.54 -14.20
C VAL A 393 -22.86 28.60 -13.17
N GLN A 394 -23.87 29.04 -12.44
CA GLN A 394 -23.67 29.81 -11.23
C GLN A 394 -23.13 28.83 -10.15
N LEU A 395 -21.95 29.12 -9.62
CA LEU A 395 -21.34 28.33 -8.57
C LEU A 395 -21.92 28.74 -7.21
N GLU A 396 -22.23 27.73 -6.40
CA GLU A 396 -22.68 27.93 -5.04
C GLU A 396 -21.48 27.90 -4.08
N PRO A 397 -21.48 28.73 -3.03
CA PRO A 397 -20.44 28.64 -1.99
C PRO A 397 -20.61 27.38 -1.14
N ASP A 398 -19.52 26.95 -0.49
CA ASP A 398 -19.49 25.76 0.38
C ASP A 398 -20.62 25.78 1.42
N SER A 399 -20.87 26.93 2.04
CA SER A 399 -21.91 27.10 3.08
C SER A 399 -23.32 26.74 2.61
N GLU A 400 -23.62 26.96 1.30
CA GLU A 400 -24.89 26.59 0.71
C GLU A 400 -24.97 25.08 0.40
N LEU A 401 -23.85 24.42 0.15
CA LEU A 401 -23.78 23.00 -0.24
C LEU A 401 -23.50 22.06 0.94
N ASN A 402 -22.95 22.57 2.04
CA ASN A 402 -22.67 21.78 3.24
C ASN A 402 -23.99 21.23 3.85
N ALA A 403 -23.96 19.94 4.16
CA ALA A 403 -25.08 19.24 4.80
C ALA A 403 -25.02 19.30 6.33
N THR A 404 -23.85 19.61 6.90
CA THR A 404 -23.64 19.74 8.34
C THR A 404 -23.50 21.22 8.75
N GLU A 405 -23.79 21.52 10.01
CA GLU A 405 -23.78 22.89 10.53
C GLU A 405 -22.38 23.51 10.53
N SER A 406 -21.38 22.75 10.96
CA SER A 406 -19.98 23.22 11.04
C SER A 406 -19.19 23.02 9.75
N GLY A 407 -19.77 22.41 8.71
CA GLY A 407 -19.02 21.98 7.51
C GLY A 407 -18.15 20.73 7.73
N GLN A 408 -18.29 20.06 8.89
CA GLN A 408 -17.58 18.81 9.19
C GLN A 408 -18.47 17.82 9.94
N VAL A 409 -18.45 16.56 9.53
CA VAL A 409 -19.16 15.46 10.20
C VAL A 409 -18.67 15.28 11.63
N SER A 410 -17.36 15.31 11.84
CA SER A 410 -16.74 15.08 13.14
C SER A 410 -17.20 16.04 14.22
N THR A 411 -17.36 17.32 13.90
CA THR A 411 -17.75 18.39 14.84
C THR A 411 -19.26 18.62 14.92
N SER A 412 -20.03 18.26 13.86
CA SER A 412 -21.48 18.43 13.85
C SER A 412 -22.25 17.20 14.33
N LEU A 413 -21.81 16.02 13.99
CA LEU A 413 -22.54 14.77 14.21
C LEU A 413 -21.75 13.78 15.08
N GLY A 414 -20.43 13.90 15.12
CA GLY A 414 -19.55 12.86 15.66
C GLY A 414 -19.69 11.56 14.85
N GLY A 415 -19.76 10.44 15.53
CA GLY A 415 -19.97 9.13 14.88
C GLY A 415 -18.70 8.33 14.73
N GLU A 416 -18.73 7.39 13.78
CA GLU A 416 -17.60 6.53 13.49
C GLU A 416 -16.67 7.17 12.46
N THR A 417 -15.40 6.82 12.57
CA THR A 417 -14.37 7.07 11.56
C THR A 417 -13.84 5.73 11.06
N VAL A 418 -13.07 5.70 9.96
CA VAL A 418 -12.42 4.45 9.55
C VAL A 418 -11.48 3.95 10.64
N PHE A 419 -10.80 4.86 11.34
CA PHE A 419 -9.98 4.52 12.51
C PHE A 419 -10.77 3.76 13.57
N SER A 420 -11.92 4.27 14.01
CA SER A 420 -12.72 3.62 15.05
C SER A 420 -13.32 2.28 14.58
N LEU A 421 -13.69 2.17 13.31
CA LEU A 421 -14.16 0.91 12.72
C LEU A 421 -13.05 -0.14 12.63
N ASN A 422 -11.84 0.26 12.24
CA ASN A 422 -10.67 -0.63 12.23
C ASN A 422 -10.33 -1.11 13.64
N LEU A 423 -10.33 -0.20 14.62
CA LEU A 423 -10.07 -0.56 16.01
C LEU A 423 -11.03 -1.63 16.51
N LYS A 424 -12.36 -1.47 16.29
CA LYS A 424 -13.37 -2.47 16.67
C LYS A 424 -13.09 -3.83 16.04
N ARG A 425 -12.68 -3.86 14.76
CA ARG A 425 -12.37 -5.10 14.05
C ARG A 425 -11.12 -5.78 14.60
N VAL A 426 -10.09 -4.99 14.90
CA VAL A 426 -8.84 -5.50 15.46
C VAL A 426 -9.02 -6.03 16.87
N GLU A 427 -9.79 -5.34 17.72
CA GLU A 427 -10.12 -5.83 19.06
C GLU A 427 -10.88 -7.16 19.02
N LYS A 428 -11.84 -7.30 18.08
CA LYS A 428 -12.52 -8.58 17.86
C LYS A 428 -11.52 -9.67 17.45
N SER A 429 -10.66 -9.41 16.46
CA SER A 429 -9.66 -10.38 16.01
C SER A 429 -8.65 -10.74 17.12
N LYS A 430 -8.26 -9.78 17.96
CA LYS A 430 -7.39 -10.00 19.12
C LYS A 430 -8.05 -10.94 20.10
N SER A 431 -9.31 -10.69 20.48
CA SER A 431 -10.08 -11.57 21.39
C SER A 431 -10.20 -12.99 20.83
N GLU A 432 -10.43 -13.14 19.51
CA GLU A 432 -10.49 -14.45 18.85
C GLU A 432 -9.14 -15.18 18.87
N ARG A 433 -8.00 -14.47 18.70
CA ARG A 433 -6.66 -15.04 18.81
C ARG A 433 -6.31 -15.47 20.25
N GLU A 434 -6.65 -14.67 21.25
CA GLU A 434 -6.36 -14.94 22.65
C GLU A 434 -7.07 -16.20 23.17
N THR A 435 -8.20 -16.61 22.55
CA THR A 435 -8.88 -17.88 22.88
C THR A 435 -8.17 -19.11 22.30
N ALA A 436 -7.29 -18.94 21.30
CA ALA A 436 -6.50 -20.00 20.71
C ALA A 436 -5.10 -19.96 21.34
N THR A 437 -4.53 -21.10 21.71
CA THR A 437 -3.12 -21.20 22.12
C THR A 437 -2.30 -21.58 20.88
N PRO A 438 -1.78 -20.62 20.09
CA PRO A 438 -0.98 -20.96 18.92
C PRO A 438 0.32 -21.62 19.37
N ASN A 439 0.65 -22.77 18.79
CA ASN A 439 1.96 -23.33 18.97
C ASN A 439 2.98 -22.66 18.03
N ARG A 440 4.26 -22.80 18.36
CA ARG A 440 5.36 -22.21 17.57
C ARG A 440 5.27 -22.55 16.07
N ALA A 441 4.98 -23.80 15.72
CA ALA A 441 4.90 -24.24 14.31
C ALA A 441 3.77 -23.55 13.55
N GLU A 442 2.66 -23.24 14.22
CA GLU A 442 1.56 -22.48 13.62
C GLU A 442 1.94 -21.01 13.39
N ILE A 443 2.61 -20.37 14.34
CA ILE A 443 3.12 -19.01 14.18
C ILE A 443 4.12 -18.96 13.02
N GLU A 444 5.10 -19.88 12.98
CA GLU A 444 6.08 -19.99 11.88
C GLU A 444 5.38 -20.11 10.51
N ARG A 445 4.38 -20.97 10.41
CA ARG A 445 3.59 -21.13 9.17
C ARG A 445 2.86 -19.86 8.79
N LYS A 446 2.22 -19.15 9.75
CA LYS A 446 1.52 -17.89 9.53
C LYS A 446 2.48 -16.78 9.10
N VAL A 447 3.65 -16.67 9.75
CA VAL A 447 4.69 -15.72 9.37
C VAL A 447 5.11 -15.97 7.92
N ARG A 448 5.49 -17.18 7.57
CA ARG A 448 5.91 -17.54 6.20
C ARG A 448 4.84 -17.23 5.16
N GLN A 449 3.59 -17.52 5.46
CA GLN A 449 2.48 -17.28 4.55
C GLN A 449 2.19 -15.79 4.35
N LEU A 450 2.09 -15.01 5.43
CA LEU A 450 1.68 -13.60 5.35
C LEU A 450 2.80 -12.69 4.87
N THR A 451 4.05 -12.98 5.23
CA THR A 451 5.20 -12.23 4.73
C THR A 451 5.59 -12.63 3.31
N ALA A 452 5.05 -13.74 2.80
CA ALA A 452 5.47 -14.37 1.54
C ALA A 452 6.98 -14.67 1.51
N PHE A 453 7.55 -15.06 2.66
CA PHE A 453 8.94 -15.43 2.79
C PHE A 453 9.26 -16.71 2.01
N GLU A 454 10.31 -16.68 1.22
CA GLU A 454 10.80 -17.80 0.42
C GLU A 454 12.22 -18.16 0.86
N GLN A 455 12.40 -19.38 1.35
CA GLN A 455 13.73 -19.88 1.72
C GLN A 455 14.59 -20.02 0.47
N ARG A 456 15.75 -19.39 0.46
CA ARG A 456 16.72 -19.56 -0.63
C ARG A 456 17.16 -21.02 -0.76
N SER A 457 17.32 -21.47 -1.99
CA SER A 457 17.93 -22.76 -2.33
C SER A 457 19.22 -22.53 -3.13
N GLY A 458 20.20 -23.41 -2.94
CA GLY A 458 21.49 -23.37 -3.62
C GLY A 458 22.57 -22.55 -2.90
N GLU A 459 23.76 -22.54 -3.48
CA GLU A 459 24.96 -21.90 -2.92
C GLU A 459 24.85 -20.37 -2.93
N LEU A 460 25.30 -19.73 -1.84
CA LEU A 460 25.30 -18.27 -1.74
C LEU A 460 26.46 -17.69 -2.54
N VAL A 461 26.13 -16.82 -3.51
CA VAL A 461 27.14 -16.09 -4.27
C VAL A 461 27.62 -14.90 -3.46
N VAL A 462 28.92 -14.87 -3.15
CA VAL A 462 29.57 -13.80 -2.37
C VAL A 462 30.70 -13.19 -3.20
N LYS A 463 30.69 -11.86 -3.35
CA LYS A 463 31.74 -11.10 -4.04
C LYS A 463 32.49 -10.22 -3.04
N PRO A 464 33.80 -10.40 -2.81
CA PRO A 464 34.58 -9.55 -1.92
C PRO A 464 34.95 -8.21 -2.58
N PHE A 465 35.02 -7.15 -1.77
CA PHE A 465 35.42 -5.78 -2.15
C PHE A 465 36.64 -5.25 -1.37
N GLY A 466 37.34 -6.11 -0.66
CA GLY A 466 38.57 -5.78 0.05
C GLY A 466 38.51 -6.04 1.54
N LYS A 467 39.69 -5.92 2.16
CA LYS A 467 39.88 -6.08 3.60
C LYS A 467 40.72 -4.93 4.14
N VAL A 468 40.36 -4.47 5.33
CA VAL A 468 41.08 -3.42 6.06
C VAL A 468 41.43 -3.94 7.45
N GLN A 469 42.72 -3.83 7.82
CA GLN A 469 43.13 -4.12 9.18
C GLN A 469 42.90 -2.90 10.05
N ALA A 470 42.04 -3.00 11.03
CA ALA A 470 41.80 -2.01 12.06
C ALA A 470 42.46 -2.41 13.39
N LYS A 471 42.39 -1.56 14.40
CA LYS A 471 42.94 -1.88 15.73
C LYS A 471 42.04 -2.90 16.43
N GLY A 472 42.52 -4.16 16.50
CA GLY A 472 41.84 -5.26 17.21
C GLY A 472 40.87 -6.08 16.38
N TYR A 473 40.69 -5.77 15.08
CA TYR A 473 39.84 -6.57 14.18
C TYR A 473 40.19 -6.36 12.70
N THR A 474 39.79 -7.30 11.87
CA THR A 474 39.81 -7.19 10.42
C THR A 474 38.40 -6.88 9.92
N LEU A 475 38.25 -5.83 9.07
CA LEU A 475 37.02 -5.48 8.37
C LEU A 475 37.08 -6.04 6.95
N GLU A 476 36.13 -6.92 6.58
CA GLU A 476 35.95 -7.43 5.23
C GLU A 476 34.70 -6.76 4.59
N LYS A 477 34.89 -6.17 3.40
CA LYS A 477 33.81 -5.56 2.59
C LYS A 477 33.36 -6.57 1.55
N MET A 478 32.06 -6.82 1.43
CA MET A 478 31.51 -7.79 0.48
C MET A 478 30.06 -7.49 0.10
N VAL A 479 29.63 -8.08 -0.99
CA VAL A 479 28.20 -8.22 -1.29
C VAL A 479 27.87 -9.71 -1.40
N TYR A 480 26.63 -10.06 -1.09
CA TYR A 480 26.06 -11.36 -1.43
C TYR A 480 24.76 -11.20 -2.18
N GLU A 481 24.43 -12.19 -3.02
CA GLU A 481 23.20 -12.21 -3.79
C GLU A 481 22.13 -13.02 -3.07
N SER A 482 21.12 -12.35 -2.52
CA SER A 482 20.05 -13.03 -1.75
C SER A 482 19.04 -13.75 -2.65
N VAL A 483 18.63 -13.12 -3.74
CA VAL A 483 17.87 -13.72 -4.84
C VAL A 483 18.45 -13.21 -6.16
N PRO A 484 18.20 -13.87 -7.30
CA PRO A 484 18.80 -13.47 -8.58
C PRO A 484 18.59 -11.97 -8.90
N GLY A 485 19.71 -11.25 -9.03
CA GLY A 485 19.75 -9.82 -9.30
C GLY A 485 19.57 -8.90 -8.09
N VAL A 486 19.44 -9.42 -6.88
CA VAL A 486 19.35 -8.63 -5.64
C VAL A 486 20.61 -8.83 -4.81
N ILE A 487 21.45 -7.81 -4.75
CA ILE A 487 22.68 -7.80 -3.94
C ILE A 487 22.44 -7.11 -2.61
N VAL A 488 23.09 -7.64 -1.59
CA VAL A 488 23.07 -7.13 -0.21
C VAL A 488 24.49 -6.72 0.16
N PRO A 489 24.77 -5.42 0.33
CA PRO A 489 26.07 -4.95 0.81
C PRO A 489 26.28 -5.34 2.27
N ALA A 490 27.48 -5.81 2.60
CA ALA A 490 27.79 -6.29 3.93
C ALA A 490 29.21 -5.91 4.38
N LEU A 491 29.33 -5.67 5.68
CA LEU A 491 30.59 -5.46 6.40
C LEU A 491 30.77 -6.58 7.42
N LEU A 492 31.81 -7.39 7.29
CA LEU A 492 32.13 -8.42 8.25
C LEU A 492 33.32 -7.99 9.11
N PHE A 493 33.07 -7.84 10.40
CA PHE A 493 34.07 -7.48 11.42
C PHE A 493 34.52 -8.76 12.12
N VAL A 494 35.81 -9.10 11.98
CA VAL A 494 36.39 -10.30 12.56
C VAL A 494 37.43 -9.90 13.63
N PRO A 495 37.16 -10.12 14.94
CA PRO A 495 38.08 -9.72 15.99
C PRO A 495 39.37 -10.55 15.94
N ASP A 496 40.53 -9.91 16.20
CA ASP A 496 41.85 -10.56 16.23
C ASP A 496 42.08 -11.39 17.50
N HIS A 497 41.18 -11.27 18.50
CA HIS A 497 41.25 -11.92 19.81
C HIS A 497 40.08 -12.87 20.04
N GLY A 498 40.08 -13.56 21.18
CA GLY A 498 39.00 -14.45 21.59
C GLY A 498 39.22 -15.91 21.17
N GLU A 499 38.13 -16.68 21.11
CA GLU A 499 38.10 -18.11 20.78
C GLU A 499 38.46 -18.37 19.31
N THR A 500 38.97 -19.56 18.99
CA THR A 500 39.23 -19.95 17.59
C THR A 500 37.94 -20.04 16.78
N ALA A 501 36.88 -20.65 17.36
CA ALA A 501 35.54 -20.66 16.79
C ALA A 501 34.67 -19.67 17.57
N LYS A 502 34.51 -18.47 17.01
CA LYS A 502 33.90 -17.31 17.66
C LYS A 502 32.36 -17.31 17.58
N PRO A 503 31.67 -16.74 18.57
CA PRO A 503 30.26 -16.42 18.39
C PRO A 503 30.10 -15.35 17.28
N ALA A 504 28.94 -15.34 16.61
CA ALA A 504 28.67 -14.38 15.55
C ALA A 504 27.32 -13.69 15.73
N VAL A 505 27.23 -12.48 15.20
CA VAL A 505 26.00 -11.68 15.20
C VAL A 505 25.71 -11.20 13.78
N VAL A 506 24.47 -11.42 13.30
CA VAL A 506 23.94 -10.66 12.17
C VAL A 506 23.34 -9.35 12.71
N TYR A 507 23.88 -8.22 12.27
CA TYR A 507 23.48 -6.88 12.68
C TYR A 507 22.66 -6.20 11.58
N VAL A 508 21.45 -5.76 11.94
CA VAL A 508 20.48 -5.16 10.99
C VAL A 508 19.94 -3.86 11.56
N ASN A 509 20.23 -2.76 10.88
CA ASN A 509 19.78 -1.42 11.27
C ASN A 509 19.05 -0.77 10.10
N ASP A 510 17.89 -0.17 10.32
CA ASP A 510 17.10 0.50 9.28
C ASP A 510 17.80 1.73 8.67
N LYS A 511 18.82 2.26 9.34
CA LYS A 511 19.70 3.32 8.83
C LYS A 511 20.88 2.78 8.00
N GLY A 512 21.00 1.45 7.87
CA GLY A 512 22.04 0.78 7.12
C GLY A 512 23.19 0.24 7.95
N LYS A 513 24.05 -0.57 7.30
CA LYS A 513 25.17 -1.30 7.92
C LYS A 513 26.21 -0.43 8.62
N SER A 514 26.27 0.85 8.26
CA SER A 514 27.22 1.81 8.84
C SER A 514 26.76 2.40 10.17
N ALA A 515 25.46 2.33 10.49
CA ALA A 515 24.87 3.10 11.58
C ALA A 515 25.36 2.67 12.97
N GLY A 516 25.73 1.40 13.16
CA GLY A 516 26.25 0.89 14.43
C GLY A 516 27.77 0.89 14.54
N TRP A 517 28.50 1.41 13.55
CA TRP A 517 29.95 1.45 13.54
C TRP A 517 30.50 2.82 14.01
N GLY A 518 31.62 2.79 14.73
CA GLY A 518 32.29 3.97 15.26
C GLY A 518 32.56 3.84 16.77
N PRO A 519 33.30 4.78 17.35
CA PRO A 519 33.62 4.76 18.78
C PRO A 519 32.34 4.67 19.61
N ASP A 520 32.27 3.65 20.46
CA ASP A 520 31.10 3.36 21.31
C ASP A 520 29.83 2.91 20.55
N GLY A 521 29.92 2.57 19.27
CA GLY A 521 28.83 1.97 18.51
C GLY A 521 28.58 0.50 18.87
N ASP A 522 27.38 -0.02 18.61
CA ASP A 522 27.01 -1.39 18.96
C ASP A 522 27.89 -2.43 18.30
N VAL A 523 28.25 -2.21 17.03
CA VAL A 523 29.12 -3.10 16.27
C VAL A 523 30.50 -3.19 16.93
N GLU A 524 31.12 -2.05 17.30
CA GLU A 524 32.41 -2.03 17.92
C GLU A 524 32.40 -2.66 19.31
N ARG A 525 31.34 -2.43 20.09
CA ARG A 525 31.16 -3.09 21.41
C ARG A 525 31.08 -4.61 21.31
N LEU A 526 30.34 -5.15 20.33
CA LEU A 526 30.23 -6.58 20.08
C LEU A 526 31.57 -7.17 19.64
N VAL A 527 32.29 -6.51 18.72
CA VAL A 527 33.61 -6.92 18.24
C VAL A 527 34.62 -6.96 19.40
N ASN A 528 34.65 -5.92 20.26
CA ASN A 528 35.51 -5.88 21.44
C ASN A 528 35.23 -6.98 22.46
N ARG A 529 34.03 -7.62 22.42
CA ARG A 529 33.68 -8.82 23.21
C ARG A 529 34.01 -10.11 22.52
N GLY A 530 34.63 -10.09 21.35
CA GLY A 530 35.04 -11.26 20.59
C GLY A 530 33.97 -11.85 19.67
N PHE A 531 32.91 -11.15 19.39
CA PHE A 531 31.91 -11.56 18.39
C PHE A 531 32.36 -11.20 16.97
N ILE A 532 32.19 -12.12 16.03
CA ILE A 532 32.18 -11.78 14.61
C ILE A 532 30.85 -11.07 14.34
N VAL A 533 30.90 -9.88 13.73
CA VAL A 533 29.68 -9.11 13.41
C VAL A 533 29.54 -8.96 11.90
N LEU A 534 28.42 -9.40 11.34
CA LEU A 534 28.02 -9.18 9.97
C LEU A 534 26.94 -8.09 9.94
N ALA A 535 27.33 -6.86 9.61
CA ALA A 535 26.42 -5.74 9.40
C ALA A 535 25.99 -5.69 7.93
N ILE A 536 24.69 -5.66 7.66
CA ILE A 536 24.14 -5.77 6.31
C ILE A 536 23.24 -4.59 5.95
N ASP A 537 23.17 -4.26 4.64
CA ASP A 537 22.14 -3.40 4.04
C ASP A 537 21.13 -4.29 3.32
N PRO A 538 20.03 -4.71 3.97
CA PRO A 538 18.94 -5.37 3.27
C PRO A 538 18.42 -4.51 2.12
N ARG A 539 17.81 -5.15 1.10
CA ARG A 539 17.31 -4.46 -0.09
C ARG A 539 16.49 -3.21 0.23
N GLY A 540 16.82 -2.09 -0.41
CA GLY A 540 16.19 -0.78 -0.21
C GLY A 540 16.67 -0.02 1.03
N TRP A 541 17.71 -0.50 1.73
CA TRP A 541 18.34 0.20 2.86
C TRP A 541 19.84 0.48 2.61
N GLY A 542 20.41 1.38 3.38
CA GLY A 542 21.82 1.75 3.28
C GLY A 542 22.23 2.17 1.87
N GLU A 543 23.25 1.51 1.30
CA GLU A 543 23.75 1.82 -0.06
C GLU A 543 22.73 1.52 -1.17
N THR A 544 21.74 0.65 -0.92
CA THR A 544 20.70 0.30 -1.89
C THR A 544 19.42 1.13 -1.74
N ARG A 545 19.38 2.08 -0.80
CA ARG A 545 18.24 2.97 -0.59
C ARG A 545 18.07 3.91 -1.79
N ALA A 546 16.88 3.95 -2.37
CA ALA A 546 16.55 4.87 -3.45
C ALA A 546 16.80 6.33 -3.03
N VAL A 547 17.31 7.13 -3.96
CA VAL A 547 17.40 8.58 -3.75
C VAL A 547 15.98 9.11 -3.84
N GLN A 548 15.55 9.77 -2.78
CA GLN A 548 14.30 10.53 -2.84
C GLN A 548 14.49 11.66 -3.86
N ASN A 549 13.54 11.76 -4.80
CA ASN A 549 13.54 12.89 -5.72
C ASN A 549 13.33 14.16 -4.89
N PRO A 550 14.22 15.18 -4.99
CA PRO A 550 14.06 16.43 -4.24
C PRO A 550 12.73 17.17 -4.55
N ASP A 551 12.13 16.89 -5.71
CA ASP A 551 10.87 17.47 -6.16
C ASP A 551 9.65 16.66 -5.70
N GLU A 552 9.83 15.47 -5.13
CA GLU A 552 8.75 14.71 -4.51
C GLU A 552 8.47 15.27 -3.10
N ASP A 553 7.19 15.29 -2.74
CA ASP A 553 6.71 15.80 -1.46
C ASP A 553 7.45 15.11 -0.29
N THR A 554 8.43 15.83 0.28
CA THR A 554 9.24 15.34 1.39
C THR A 554 8.42 15.06 2.64
N GLU A 555 7.21 15.62 2.75
CA GLU A 555 6.32 15.42 3.88
C GLU A 555 5.62 14.05 3.78
N THR A 556 5.25 13.61 2.60
CA THR A 556 4.71 12.26 2.34
C THR A 556 5.73 11.18 2.74
N TYR A 557 7.00 11.34 2.38
CA TYR A 557 8.05 10.40 2.80
C TYR A 557 8.30 10.42 4.32
N ARG A 558 8.22 11.58 4.96
CA ARG A 558 8.36 11.69 6.42
C ARG A 558 7.23 10.98 7.18
N LEU A 559 6.02 10.97 6.61
CA LEU A 559 4.87 10.33 7.24
C LEU A 559 4.83 8.83 6.96
N PHE A 560 5.18 8.39 5.74
CA PHE A 560 4.86 7.05 5.26
C PHE A 560 6.09 6.17 4.98
N GLY A 561 7.30 6.72 5.00
CA GLY A 561 8.50 5.97 4.64
C GLY A 561 8.46 5.52 3.18
N ASP A 562 8.98 4.33 2.90
CA ASP A 562 9.00 3.78 1.53
C ASP A 562 7.63 3.18 1.12
N TYR A 563 6.57 4.00 1.19
CA TYR A 563 5.23 3.65 0.71
C TYR A 563 5.23 3.10 -0.73
N PRO A 564 5.93 3.72 -1.71
CA PRO A 564 5.86 3.25 -3.09
C PRO A 564 6.36 1.82 -3.28
N ASN A 565 7.47 1.43 -2.65
CA ASN A 565 7.99 0.07 -2.76
C ASN A 565 7.20 -0.93 -1.89
N ALA A 566 6.70 -0.52 -0.73
CA ALA A 566 5.80 -1.35 0.07
C ALA A 566 4.52 -1.69 -0.71
N MET A 567 3.92 -0.70 -1.38
CA MET A 567 2.70 -0.93 -2.16
C MET A 567 2.98 -1.77 -3.42
N ARG A 568 4.12 -1.55 -4.13
CA ARG A 568 4.54 -2.45 -5.23
C ARG A 568 4.66 -3.90 -4.74
N ALA A 569 5.27 -4.10 -3.58
CA ALA A 569 5.41 -5.43 -2.97
C ALA A 569 4.03 -6.04 -2.68
N PHE A 570 3.10 -5.31 -2.08
CA PHE A 570 1.76 -5.81 -1.79
C PHE A 570 0.99 -6.17 -3.07
N LEU A 571 1.08 -5.37 -4.13
CA LEU A 571 0.43 -5.64 -5.42
C LEU A 571 0.92 -6.95 -6.07
N ILE A 572 2.19 -7.30 -5.88
CA ILE A 572 2.75 -8.59 -6.33
C ILE A 572 2.64 -9.71 -5.28
N GLY A 573 1.91 -9.47 -4.18
CA GLY A 573 1.67 -10.45 -3.11
C GLY A 573 2.90 -10.80 -2.29
N LYS A 574 3.83 -9.86 -2.13
CA LYS A 574 5.01 -9.93 -1.25
C LYS A 574 4.94 -8.82 -0.19
N THR A 575 5.86 -8.85 0.76
CA THR A 575 6.04 -7.78 1.76
C THR A 575 7.51 -7.40 1.85
N LEU A 576 7.81 -6.15 2.20
CA LEU A 576 9.21 -5.76 2.48
C LEU A 576 9.75 -6.51 3.69
N VAL A 577 8.88 -6.81 4.67
CA VAL A 577 9.24 -7.63 5.85
C VAL A 577 9.76 -9.00 5.42
N GLY A 578 9.02 -9.74 4.59
CA GLY A 578 9.44 -11.07 4.14
C GLY A 578 10.70 -11.04 3.30
N MET A 579 10.77 -10.10 2.35
CA MET A 579 11.92 -9.96 1.45
C MET A 579 13.21 -9.59 2.20
N ARG A 580 13.13 -8.72 3.22
CA ARG A 580 14.30 -8.36 4.05
C ARG A 580 14.65 -9.47 5.03
N ALA A 581 13.68 -10.25 5.51
CA ALA A 581 13.96 -11.48 6.25
C ALA A 581 14.73 -12.50 5.39
N GLU A 582 14.41 -12.64 4.09
CA GLU A 582 15.19 -13.43 3.13
C GLU A 582 16.66 -12.97 3.04
N ASP A 583 16.88 -11.64 3.01
CA ASP A 583 18.23 -11.06 2.99
C ASP A 583 19.01 -11.37 4.27
N ILE A 584 18.34 -11.29 5.42
CA ILE A 584 18.92 -11.65 6.72
C ILE A 584 19.26 -13.15 6.79
N SER A 585 18.36 -14.02 6.30
CA SER A 585 18.58 -15.46 6.21
C SER A 585 19.86 -15.81 5.44
N CYS A 586 20.07 -15.13 4.30
CA CYS A 586 21.31 -15.28 3.52
C CYS A 586 22.55 -14.78 4.28
N GLY A 587 22.42 -13.73 5.10
CA GLY A 587 23.47 -13.30 6.02
C GLY A 587 23.81 -14.36 7.08
N VAL A 588 22.80 -15.06 7.61
CA VAL A 588 23.00 -16.20 8.52
C VAL A 588 23.68 -17.37 7.79
N ASP A 589 23.33 -17.66 6.53
CA ASP A 589 23.99 -18.65 5.69
C ASP A 589 25.47 -18.32 5.52
N LEU A 590 25.80 -17.05 5.23
CA LEU A 590 27.18 -16.59 5.11
C LEU A 590 27.96 -16.80 6.39
N LEU A 591 27.43 -16.40 7.53
CA LEU A 591 28.07 -16.64 8.84
C LEU A 591 28.27 -18.14 9.12
N ALA A 592 27.25 -18.95 8.87
CA ALA A 592 27.33 -20.41 9.10
C ALA A 592 28.32 -21.13 8.16
N ALA A 593 28.65 -20.55 7.01
CA ALA A 593 29.64 -21.08 6.08
C ALA A 593 31.11 -20.77 6.50
N ARG A 594 31.30 -19.77 7.38
CA ARG A 594 32.66 -19.34 7.80
C ARG A 594 33.30 -20.33 8.78
N PRO A 595 34.55 -20.73 8.58
CA PRO A 595 35.22 -21.69 9.46
C PRO A 595 35.54 -21.15 10.86
N GLU A 596 35.71 -19.83 11.00
CA GLU A 596 35.95 -19.13 12.26
C GLU A 596 34.68 -18.88 13.08
N VAL A 597 33.49 -19.18 12.54
CA VAL A 597 32.22 -19.01 13.24
C VAL A 597 31.78 -20.27 13.96
N ASN A 598 31.43 -20.16 15.23
CA ASN A 598 30.75 -21.20 15.96
C ASN A 598 29.27 -21.26 15.57
N LYS A 599 28.91 -22.22 14.71
CA LYS A 599 27.54 -22.38 14.15
C LYS A 599 26.44 -22.58 15.21
N GLN A 600 26.81 -22.96 16.45
CA GLN A 600 25.87 -23.09 17.57
C GLN A 600 25.72 -21.79 18.39
N ARG A 601 26.44 -20.75 18.01
CA ARG A 601 26.45 -19.43 18.71
C ARG A 601 26.29 -18.28 17.71
N ILE A 602 25.28 -18.37 16.83
CA ILE A 602 24.87 -17.30 15.92
C ILE A 602 23.68 -16.58 16.56
N TYR A 603 23.77 -15.26 16.65
CA TYR A 603 22.80 -14.38 17.28
C TYR A 603 22.33 -13.30 16.28
N GLY A 604 21.24 -12.60 16.62
CA GLY A 604 20.77 -11.45 15.88
C GLY A 604 20.77 -10.19 16.74
N TYR A 605 21.09 -9.04 16.12
CA TYR A 605 20.92 -7.73 16.73
C TYR A 605 20.24 -6.80 15.71
N GLY A 606 19.03 -6.37 16.00
CA GLY A 606 18.24 -5.49 15.14
C GLY A 606 17.93 -4.15 15.79
N VAL A 607 17.91 -3.08 15.00
CA VAL A 607 17.60 -1.73 15.45
C VAL A 607 16.48 -1.15 14.60
N GLY A 608 15.48 -0.53 15.24
CA GLY A 608 14.35 0.10 14.57
C GLY A 608 13.51 -0.90 13.76
N ALA A 609 13.21 -0.59 12.51
CA ALA A 609 12.53 -1.53 11.60
C ALA A 609 13.40 -2.77 11.32
N GLY A 610 14.75 -2.68 11.43
CA GLY A 610 15.67 -3.82 11.35
C GLY A 610 15.41 -4.86 12.44
N ALA A 611 15.04 -4.43 13.63
CA ALA A 611 14.65 -5.33 14.72
C ALA A 611 13.36 -6.11 14.38
N LEU A 612 12.38 -5.46 13.78
CA LEU A 612 11.14 -6.11 13.34
C LEU A 612 11.39 -7.16 12.25
N MET A 613 12.25 -6.84 11.24
CA MET A 613 12.64 -7.80 10.19
C MET A 613 13.38 -9.00 10.79
N LEU A 614 14.33 -8.73 11.67
CA LEU A 614 15.10 -9.77 12.38
C LEU A 614 14.19 -10.64 13.27
N LEU A 615 13.17 -10.09 13.92
CA LEU A 615 12.23 -10.86 14.73
C LEU A 615 11.48 -11.89 13.87
N HIS A 616 11.00 -11.48 12.69
CA HIS A 616 10.36 -12.41 11.76
C HIS A 616 11.32 -13.52 11.31
N GLU A 617 12.55 -13.17 10.94
CA GLU A 617 13.56 -14.15 10.56
C GLU A 617 13.93 -15.08 11.73
N ALA A 618 14.10 -14.56 12.93
CA ALA A 618 14.44 -15.37 14.12
C ALA A 618 13.35 -16.41 14.44
N VAL A 619 12.09 -16.15 14.10
CA VAL A 619 11.00 -17.15 14.19
C VAL A 619 11.20 -18.26 13.14
N LEU A 620 11.59 -17.88 11.91
CA LEU A 620 11.73 -18.78 10.76
C LEU A 620 13.03 -19.60 10.80
N ASP A 621 14.13 -19.02 11.36
CA ASP A 621 15.45 -19.63 11.38
C ASP A 621 15.89 -20.03 12.81
N GLY A 622 15.87 -21.31 13.08
CA GLY A 622 16.32 -21.86 14.35
C GLY A 622 17.84 -21.77 14.61
N ARG A 623 18.65 -21.37 13.63
CA ARG A 623 20.10 -21.15 13.80
C ARG A 623 20.39 -19.87 14.58
N ILE A 624 19.48 -18.89 14.57
CA ILE A 624 19.56 -17.71 15.43
C ILE A 624 19.23 -18.14 16.85
N ARG A 625 20.26 -18.28 17.71
CA ARG A 625 20.16 -18.85 19.06
C ARG A 625 19.67 -17.87 20.11
N GLY A 626 19.67 -16.59 19.82
CA GLY A 626 19.12 -15.51 20.65
C GLY A 626 19.16 -14.20 19.85
N ALA A 627 18.39 -13.21 20.27
CA ALA A 627 18.34 -11.95 19.56
C ALA A 627 18.05 -10.75 20.48
N ALA A 628 18.61 -9.58 20.10
CA ALA A 628 18.27 -8.29 20.68
C ALA A 628 17.48 -7.47 19.66
N PHE A 629 16.42 -6.83 20.15
CA PHE A 629 15.51 -5.98 19.40
C PHE A 629 15.50 -4.61 20.05
N ASP A 630 16.23 -3.67 19.45
CA ASP A 630 16.44 -2.33 19.98
C ASP A 630 15.56 -1.33 19.21
N HIS A 631 14.88 -0.42 19.92
CA HIS A 631 13.95 0.58 19.35
C HIS A 631 12.90 -0.02 18.41
N MET A 632 12.53 -1.29 18.63
CA MET A 632 11.52 -1.96 17.81
C MET A 632 10.12 -1.40 18.10
N LEU A 633 9.28 -1.29 17.06
CA LEU A 633 7.85 -1.04 17.23
C LEU A 633 7.27 -2.00 18.28
N VAL A 634 6.57 -1.48 19.28
CA VAL A 634 6.08 -2.28 20.43
C VAL A 634 5.06 -3.35 20.01
N SER A 635 4.19 -3.05 19.03
CA SER A 635 3.21 -4.00 18.47
C SER A 635 2.57 -3.45 17.21
N TYR A 636 2.09 -4.32 16.31
CA TYR A 636 1.21 -3.92 15.21
C TYR A 636 -0.13 -3.36 15.71
N HIS A 637 -0.63 -3.88 16.84
CA HIS A 637 -1.82 -3.36 17.48
C HIS A 637 -1.67 -1.89 17.86
N SER A 638 -0.49 -1.45 18.28
CA SER A 638 -0.23 -0.05 18.63
C SER A 638 -0.47 0.89 17.43
N VAL A 639 -0.17 0.47 16.19
CA VAL A 639 -0.44 1.26 14.99
C VAL A 639 -1.93 1.53 14.80
N VAL A 640 -2.78 0.57 15.11
CA VAL A 640 -4.24 0.70 14.95
C VAL A 640 -4.88 1.42 16.12
N THR A 641 -4.21 1.50 17.27
CA THR A 641 -4.68 2.30 18.45
C THR A 641 -4.21 3.75 18.43
N HIS A 642 -3.27 4.11 17.55
CA HIS A 642 -2.82 5.48 17.36
C HIS A 642 -3.44 6.06 16.09
N ARG A 643 -4.03 7.24 16.15
CA ARG A 643 -4.63 7.89 14.99
C ARG A 643 -3.58 8.20 13.91
N VAL A 644 -2.43 8.67 14.34
CA VAL A 644 -1.29 9.04 13.48
C VAL A 644 -0.14 8.08 13.74
N HIS A 645 0.55 7.70 12.69
CA HIS A 645 1.78 6.91 12.72
C HIS A 645 2.80 7.49 11.74
N ARG A 646 4.06 7.10 11.86
CA ARG A 646 5.14 7.53 10.96
C ARG A 646 5.95 6.34 10.50
N ASP A 647 6.39 6.41 9.23
CA ASP A 647 7.37 5.49 8.63
C ASP A 647 7.04 3.99 8.80
N ILE A 648 5.72 3.65 8.73
CA ILE A 648 5.28 2.29 9.09
C ILE A 648 5.16 1.34 7.91
N TYR A 649 5.03 1.85 6.67
CA TYR A 649 4.67 1.00 5.51
C TYR A 649 5.69 -0.09 5.22
N GLU A 650 6.97 0.14 5.48
CA GLU A 650 8.02 -0.87 5.33
C GLU A 650 7.85 -2.06 6.29
N SER A 651 7.16 -1.84 7.40
CA SER A 651 6.88 -2.83 8.45
C SER A 651 5.50 -3.49 8.32
N VAL A 652 4.64 -3.03 7.39
CA VAL A 652 3.29 -3.56 7.24
C VAL A 652 3.31 -4.98 6.67
N VAL A 653 2.58 -5.88 7.33
CA VAL A 653 2.23 -7.21 6.84
C VAL A 653 0.70 -7.28 6.73
N PRO A 654 0.13 -7.31 5.50
CA PRO A 654 -1.32 -7.30 5.32
C PRO A 654 -2.01 -8.47 6.04
N GLY A 655 -3.02 -8.13 6.86
CA GLY A 655 -3.80 -9.12 7.61
C GLY A 655 -3.13 -9.68 8.87
N VAL A 656 -1.98 -9.16 9.26
CA VAL A 656 -1.19 -9.67 10.38
C VAL A 656 -1.99 -9.76 11.68
N LEU A 657 -2.81 -8.75 11.99
CA LEU A 657 -3.58 -8.70 13.23
C LEU A 657 -4.72 -9.73 13.31
N LYS A 658 -5.05 -10.42 12.21
CA LYS A 658 -5.90 -11.63 12.23
C LYS A 658 -5.14 -12.89 12.60
N ALA A 659 -3.80 -12.88 12.51
CA ALA A 659 -2.97 -14.07 12.63
C ALA A 659 -2.03 -14.06 13.83
N TYR A 660 -1.31 -12.96 14.04
CA TYR A 660 -0.36 -12.75 15.14
C TYR A 660 -0.08 -11.25 15.34
N ASP A 661 0.64 -10.92 16.44
CA ASP A 661 1.26 -9.61 16.67
C ASP A 661 2.73 -9.82 17.09
N LEU A 662 3.53 -8.75 17.21
CA LEU A 662 4.94 -8.83 17.57
C LEU A 662 5.18 -9.53 18.94
N PRO A 663 4.38 -9.31 19.99
CA PRO A 663 4.50 -10.10 21.22
C PRO A 663 4.32 -11.60 21.01
N ASP A 664 3.46 -12.04 20.07
CA ASP A 664 3.29 -13.46 19.76
C ASP A 664 4.53 -14.05 19.11
N LEU A 665 5.24 -13.27 18.29
CA LEU A 665 6.51 -13.67 17.69
C LEU A 665 7.59 -13.84 18.75
N VAL A 666 7.70 -12.92 19.70
CA VAL A 666 8.63 -13.03 20.84
C VAL A 666 8.29 -14.25 21.69
N ALA A 667 7.01 -14.51 21.94
CA ALA A 667 6.59 -15.73 22.65
C ALA A 667 7.04 -17.00 21.93
N ALA A 668 6.99 -17.04 20.59
CA ALA A 668 7.43 -18.18 19.78
C ALA A 668 8.96 -18.41 19.82
N LEU A 669 9.75 -17.44 20.27
CA LEU A 669 11.19 -17.60 20.45
C LEU A 669 11.57 -18.38 21.72
N ALA A 670 10.68 -18.52 22.71
CA ALA A 670 10.98 -19.26 23.92
C ALA A 670 11.47 -20.69 23.63
N PRO A 671 12.51 -21.20 24.30
CA PRO A 671 13.29 -20.65 25.41
C PRO A 671 14.56 -19.87 24.99
N ARG A 672 14.71 -19.43 23.73
CA ARG A 672 15.91 -18.73 23.25
C ARG A 672 16.05 -17.36 23.94
N PRO A 673 17.28 -16.91 24.31
CA PRO A 673 17.48 -15.60 24.90
C PRO A 673 16.97 -14.46 24.02
N VAL A 674 16.19 -13.55 24.59
CA VAL A 674 15.62 -12.38 23.92
C VAL A 674 15.83 -11.15 24.79
N TRP A 675 16.31 -10.08 24.16
CA TRP A 675 16.39 -8.74 24.72
C TRP A 675 15.51 -7.81 23.91
N LEU A 676 14.50 -7.23 24.55
CA LEU A 676 13.68 -6.15 24.02
C LEU A 676 14.07 -4.86 24.73
N VAL A 677 14.67 -3.94 24.01
CA VAL A 677 15.28 -2.73 24.54
C VAL A 677 14.59 -1.52 23.94
N ASP A 678 14.18 -0.57 24.78
CA ASP A 678 13.61 0.72 24.37
C ASP A 678 12.57 0.63 23.27
N ALA A 679 11.58 -0.27 23.44
CA ALA A 679 10.49 -0.40 22.47
C ALA A 679 9.80 0.95 22.21
N VAL A 680 9.40 1.21 20.95
CA VAL A 680 8.84 2.49 20.54
C VAL A 680 7.36 2.36 20.12
N ASP A 681 6.65 3.46 20.23
CA ASP A 681 5.30 3.62 19.69
C ASP A 681 5.32 3.89 18.16
N PRO A 682 4.15 3.98 17.49
CA PRO A 682 4.09 4.28 16.05
C PRO A 682 4.59 5.66 15.62
N LEU A 683 4.92 6.53 16.55
CA LEU A 683 5.54 7.84 16.29
C LEU A 683 7.05 7.83 16.56
N GLY A 684 7.61 6.67 16.96
CA GLY A 684 9.01 6.50 17.30
C GLY A 684 9.35 6.97 18.74
N MET A 685 8.34 7.20 19.59
CA MET A 685 8.54 7.62 20.97
C MET A 685 8.72 6.40 21.88
N PRO A 686 9.66 6.45 22.86
CA PRO A 686 9.86 5.35 23.79
C PRO A 686 8.60 5.00 24.58
N VAL A 687 8.25 3.70 24.60
CA VAL A 687 7.13 3.20 25.40
C VAL A 687 7.60 2.91 26.83
N PRO A 688 6.90 3.37 27.87
CA PRO A 688 7.26 3.07 29.25
C PRO A 688 7.38 1.57 29.52
N LEU A 689 8.36 1.17 30.35
CA LEU A 689 8.67 -0.24 30.64
C LEU A 689 7.44 -1.04 31.12
N GLU A 690 6.63 -0.46 32.00
CA GLU A 690 5.43 -1.12 32.52
C GLU A 690 4.40 -1.37 31.41
N GLU A 691 4.22 -0.43 30.50
CA GLU A 691 3.31 -0.59 29.37
C GLU A 691 3.86 -1.62 28.36
N THR A 692 5.18 -1.60 28.09
CA THR A 692 5.85 -2.62 27.27
C THR A 692 5.64 -4.02 27.89
N ARG A 693 5.87 -4.19 29.18
CA ARG A 693 5.65 -5.48 29.88
C ARG A 693 4.20 -5.94 29.81
N LYS A 694 3.25 -5.02 29.91
CA LYS A 694 1.83 -5.32 29.76
C LYS A 694 1.50 -5.84 28.35
N GLN A 695 2.02 -5.20 27.31
CA GLN A 695 1.81 -5.64 25.92
C GLN A 695 2.48 -6.99 25.66
N TYR A 696 3.61 -7.28 26.30
CA TYR A 696 4.35 -8.54 26.17
C TYR A 696 3.99 -9.59 27.23
N SER A 697 2.82 -9.46 27.87
CA SER A 697 2.37 -10.41 28.92
C SER A 697 2.27 -11.86 28.42
N SER A 698 1.82 -12.07 27.18
CA SER A 698 1.79 -13.39 26.53
C SER A 698 3.20 -13.98 26.34
N SER A 699 4.16 -13.15 25.96
CA SER A 699 5.57 -13.57 25.83
C SER A 699 6.15 -13.96 27.19
N ILE A 700 5.92 -13.15 28.22
CA ILE A 700 6.38 -13.44 29.59
C ILE A 700 5.83 -14.79 30.08
N GLU A 701 4.55 -15.06 29.84
CA GLU A 701 3.95 -16.34 30.21
C GLU A 701 4.51 -17.51 29.38
N ALA A 702 4.77 -17.33 28.09
CA ALA A 702 5.38 -18.35 27.25
C ALA A 702 6.78 -18.76 27.73
N PHE A 703 7.61 -17.77 28.12
CA PHE A 703 8.93 -18.03 28.68
C PHE A 703 8.86 -18.72 30.06
N LYS A 704 7.87 -18.39 30.86
CA LYS A 704 7.61 -19.05 32.14
C LYS A 704 7.20 -20.52 31.94
N VAL A 705 6.26 -20.78 31.01
CA VAL A 705 5.88 -22.17 30.66
C VAL A 705 7.08 -22.98 30.15
N ALA A 706 7.97 -22.35 29.40
CA ALA A 706 9.22 -22.95 28.92
C ALA A 706 10.29 -23.09 30.01
N ARG A 707 10.06 -22.63 31.26
CA ARG A 707 11.02 -22.57 32.37
C ARG A 707 12.30 -21.79 31.99
N ALA A 708 12.13 -20.69 31.30
CA ALA A 708 13.21 -19.85 30.75
C ALA A 708 12.95 -18.36 31.05
N GLU A 709 12.38 -18.03 32.19
CA GLU A 709 12.01 -16.65 32.59
C GLU A 709 13.23 -15.71 32.55
N THR A 710 14.41 -16.22 32.87
CA THR A 710 15.67 -15.46 32.86
C THR A 710 16.23 -15.26 31.45
N ALA A 711 15.60 -15.82 30.42
CA ALA A 711 16.01 -15.63 29.03
C ALA A 711 15.23 -14.51 28.31
N LEU A 712 14.19 -13.96 28.90
CA LEU A 712 13.46 -12.80 28.39
C LEU A 712 13.78 -11.56 29.20
N HIS A 713 14.43 -10.59 28.57
CA HIS A 713 14.78 -9.30 29.14
C HIS A 713 13.98 -8.20 28.43
N ILE A 714 13.17 -7.47 29.18
CA ILE A 714 12.45 -6.26 28.70
C ILE A 714 13.01 -5.09 29.49
N LEU A 715 13.69 -4.19 28.79
CA LEU A 715 14.55 -3.16 29.39
C LEU A 715 14.27 -1.79 28.80
N THR A 716 14.51 -0.77 29.60
CA THR A 716 14.69 0.61 29.17
C THR A 716 16.04 1.05 29.74
N GLU A 717 17.05 1.12 28.89
CA GLU A 717 18.42 1.33 29.33
C GLU A 717 19.12 2.41 28.51
N LYS A 718 20.13 3.03 29.13
CA LYS A 718 21.01 3.92 28.42
C LYS A 718 21.88 3.16 27.42
N PRO A 719 22.24 3.73 26.26
CA PRO A 719 23.00 3.05 25.17
C PRO A 719 24.28 2.33 25.62
N GLU A 720 24.85 2.75 26.75
CA GLU A 720 26.09 2.20 27.34
C GLU A 720 25.92 0.76 27.86
N GLN A 721 24.69 0.29 28.06
CA GLN A 721 24.34 -1.00 28.65
C GLN A 721 23.84 -2.05 27.64
N HIS A 722 23.44 -1.63 26.41
CA HIS A 722 22.82 -2.52 25.42
C HIS A 722 23.75 -3.67 24.98
N ALA A 723 25.04 -3.38 24.83
CA ALA A 723 26.03 -4.40 24.51
C ALA A 723 26.32 -5.35 25.71
N GLN A 724 25.83 -5.07 26.92
CA GLN A 724 25.96 -5.98 28.06
C GLN A 724 24.95 -7.15 27.97
N ALA A 725 23.97 -7.07 27.08
CA ALA A 725 22.92 -8.06 26.91
C ALA A 725 23.40 -9.41 26.34
N PHE A 726 24.46 -9.43 25.51
CA PHE A 726 25.10 -10.63 25.01
C PHE A 726 26.33 -10.99 25.88
#